data_b0e77b42b9aec0e4599ce5e5ba6f7bc7
#
_entry.id   b0e77b42b9aec0e4599ce5e5ba6f7bc7
#
_cell.length_a   1.000
_cell.length_b   1.000
_cell.length_c   1.000
_cell.angle_alpha   90.00
_cell.angle_beta   90.00
_cell.angle_gamma   90.00
#
_symmetry.space_group_name_H-M   'P 1'
#
loop_
_entity.id
_entity.type
_entity.pdbx_description
1 polymer ?
#
loop_
_entity_poly.entity_id
_entity_poly.type
_entity_poly.pdbx_seq_one_letter_code
_entity_poly.pdbx_strand_id
1 'polypeptide(L)'
;MTPPAPRRAGDEAAERIISLLWLLLSAPHGLERDRIRRQVVGYEGLTDAAFEKLFQRDRRVLRAVGVPLETLEPAGFDEGEAGVRHRVVRDALLLRDLDLTVDERRALVRARRLWGDSPLRADVVRAVGLLFQPATDLTGDDELAGYHTLMPRADPRLEALTQAVADEAVLRFPYRDARGRATRRTVRAWFLTLVRGRWYLTGWDLDRGAERSFRLTRMEGEPRRLERATDAPGRPEDHDHADLVARLAGQADAERVRVWLAPGRGQGVRAVGEPAEPRVEDGAAPGPDWELWEAPAGPREDGLAAEIGGLLGCAVPSAAHLDLTDRVRAGLAAAAEAHAGPADPALLEVALAAPVRRRARDSSEDLVGRLLDIVGLANRAGGVDRAELRARLGITDERLDADLETLRYCGMPERDFPGFQFEVAEVAGRVHVERAADLAGPVRLTRPEAHSLVAALQTVADLPVLDEADREAARSAQRRIRAAVLDAGAPDADDADDAALQEAEAHTAGEPPVAVAAHWDVAVDPATVRTLLAAVAERAVVHLTYRSVHADALTERDVEPLALVQDGARLYLQAWCRRAEDHRVFRVDRISAPAPTGETFAPRARPARWRVHPDDAAGVPVLLRWAHPVRDAAAGYRPDAQADLPDGDRLTRVHLTDAGVAAALVGRHGGAVEVLAPADLRASVADALGDALAALPAR
;
A
#
# COMPACT_ATOMS: atom_id res chain seq x y z
N MET A 1 -38.67 27.06 -1.93
CA MET A 1 -37.32 27.23 -1.36
C MET A 1 -37.18 26.23 -0.22
N THR A 2 -36.48 25.14 -0.44
CA THR A 2 -36.12 24.18 0.61
C THR A 2 -35.09 24.86 1.50
N PRO A 3 -35.22 24.79 2.84
CA PRO A 3 -34.18 25.36 3.72
C PRO A 3 -32.84 24.69 3.45
N PRO A 4 -31.72 25.45 3.46
CA PRO A 4 -30.41 24.89 3.25
C PRO A 4 -30.10 23.81 4.32
N ALA A 5 -29.48 22.71 3.92
CA ALA A 5 -29.05 21.65 4.82
C ALA A 5 -28.12 22.21 5.89
N PRO A 6 -28.14 21.67 7.12
CA PRO A 6 -27.27 22.16 8.19
C PRO A 6 -25.79 22.00 7.78
N ARG A 7 -25.04 23.10 7.80
CA ARG A 7 -23.60 23.14 7.49
C ARG A 7 -22.80 22.23 8.44
N ARG A 8 -21.83 21.56 7.90
CA ARG A 8 -20.91 20.70 8.69
C ARG A 8 -19.77 21.56 9.21
N ALA A 9 -19.25 21.27 10.39
CA ALA A 9 -18.10 21.98 10.98
C ALA A 9 -16.85 21.98 10.08
N GLY A 10 -16.72 21.01 9.18
CA GLY A 10 -15.66 20.95 8.16
C GLY A 10 -15.79 22.00 7.07
N ASP A 11 -17.02 22.34 6.68
CA ASP A 11 -17.30 23.30 5.61
C ASP A 11 -16.91 24.72 6.04
N GLU A 12 -17.21 25.12 7.29
CA GLU A 12 -16.80 26.41 7.86
C GLU A 12 -15.27 26.55 7.96
N ALA A 13 -14.58 25.47 8.28
CA ALA A 13 -13.12 25.47 8.33
C ALA A 13 -12.53 25.65 6.91
N ALA A 14 -13.07 24.93 5.90
CA ALA A 14 -12.63 25.05 4.53
C ALA A 14 -12.88 26.46 3.95
N GLU A 15 -14.06 27.03 4.21
CA GLU A 15 -14.41 28.40 3.84
C GLU A 15 -13.39 29.41 4.39
N ARG A 16 -13.07 29.33 5.67
CA ARG A 16 -12.09 30.20 6.32
C ARG A 16 -10.68 30.02 5.71
N ILE A 17 -10.24 28.78 5.49
CA ILE A 17 -8.90 28.48 4.97
C ILE A 17 -8.75 28.96 3.52
N ILE A 18 -9.76 28.78 2.69
CA ILE A 18 -9.77 29.27 1.30
C ILE A 18 -9.82 30.81 1.29
N SER A 19 -10.60 31.43 2.16
CA SER A 19 -10.60 32.89 2.32
C SER A 19 -9.25 33.43 2.75
N LEU A 20 -8.56 32.74 3.65
CA LEU A 20 -7.17 33.08 4.04
C LEU A 20 -6.23 33.00 2.84
N LEU A 21 -6.30 31.89 2.05
CA LEU A 21 -5.47 31.73 0.85
C LEU A 21 -5.72 32.87 -0.13
N TRP A 22 -6.98 33.18 -0.39
CA TRP A 22 -7.38 34.24 -1.32
C TRP A 22 -6.86 35.61 -0.89
N LEU A 23 -6.98 35.90 0.39
CA LEU A 23 -6.45 37.13 0.96
C LEU A 23 -4.92 37.25 0.80
N LEU A 24 -4.20 36.15 1.04
CA LEU A 24 -2.74 36.12 0.87
C LEU A 24 -2.30 36.21 -0.60
N LEU A 25 -3.07 35.63 -1.50
CA LEU A 25 -2.87 35.77 -2.96
C LEU A 25 -3.09 37.23 -3.44
N SER A 26 -4.03 37.95 -2.86
CA SER A 26 -4.27 39.34 -3.21
C SER A 26 -3.17 40.32 -2.73
N ALA A 27 -2.24 39.84 -1.89
CA ALA A 27 -1.22 40.66 -1.27
C ALA A 27 0.22 40.15 -1.55
N PRO A 28 0.82 40.45 -2.71
CA PRO A 28 2.12 39.93 -3.14
C PRO A 28 3.27 40.32 -2.19
N HIS A 29 3.15 41.40 -1.43
CA HIS A 29 4.15 41.85 -0.44
C HIS A 29 3.94 41.27 0.97
N GLY A 30 2.96 40.34 1.10
CA GLY A 30 2.61 39.74 2.38
C GLY A 30 1.74 40.61 3.28
N LEU A 31 1.07 39.98 4.23
CA LEU A 31 0.17 40.60 5.19
C LEU A 31 0.58 40.31 6.62
N GLU A 32 0.43 41.30 7.47
CA GLU A 32 0.62 41.18 8.92
C GLU A 32 -0.58 40.44 9.56
N ARG A 33 -0.31 39.76 10.68
CA ARG A 33 -1.31 38.93 11.38
C ARG A 33 -2.57 39.69 11.76
N ASP A 34 -2.43 40.95 12.22
CA ASP A 34 -3.55 41.77 12.61
C ASP A 34 -4.46 42.14 11.45
N ARG A 35 -3.90 42.31 10.28
CA ARG A 35 -4.68 42.56 9.06
C ARG A 35 -5.41 41.28 8.62
N ILE A 36 -4.74 40.12 8.65
CA ILE A 36 -5.35 38.82 8.37
C ILE A 36 -6.52 38.56 9.32
N ARG A 37 -6.31 38.79 10.62
CA ARG A 37 -7.35 38.60 11.65
C ARG A 37 -8.60 39.43 11.40
N ARG A 38 -8.44 40.67 10.94
CA ARG A 38 -9.57 41.55 10.63
C ARG A 38 -10.30 41.26 9.35
N GLN A 39 -9.65 40.62 8.39
CA GLN A 39 -10.18 40.45 7.03
C GLN A 39 -10.71 39.04 6.73
N VAL A 40 -10.27 37.99 7.47
CA VAL A 40 -10.74 36.63 7.24
C VAL A 40 -11.90 36.31 8.17
N VAL A 41 -13.04 35.94 7.57
CA VAL A 41 -14.23 35.49 8.30
C VAL A 41 -13.92 34.25 9.13
N GLY A 42 -14.33 34.26 10.42
CA GLY A 42 -14.08 33.16 11.35
C GLY A 42 -12.83 33.37 12.24
N TYR A 43 -12.07 34.46 12.06
CA TYR A 43 -11.07 34.92 13.03
C TYR A 43 -11.58 36.05 13.94
N GLU A 44 -12.74 36.59 13.63
CA GLU A 44 -13.35 37.71 14.36
C GLU A 44 -13.71 37.28 15.79
N GLY A 45 -13.49 38.20 16.75
CA GLY A 45 -13.90 38.00 18.14
C GLY A 45 -13.07 36.98 18.93
N LEU A 46 -12.05 36.37 18.32
CA LEU A 46 -11.16 35.45 19.01
C LEU A 46 -10.20 36.19 19.95
N THR A 47 -9.82 35.56 21.06
CA THR A 47 -8.69 36.01 21.86
C THR A 47 -7.38 35.79 21.08
N ASP A 48 -6.30 36.52 21.45
CA ASP A 48 -5.01 36.43 20.78
C ASP A 48 -4.48 34.98 20.75
N ALA A 49 -4.58 34.26 21.87
CA ALA A 49 -4.15 32.87 21.96
C ALA A 49 -5.02 31.94 21.12
N ALA A 50 -6.33 32.18 21.02
CA ALA A 50 -7.24 31.38 20.20
C ALA A 50 -7.02 31.64 18.72
N PHE A 51 -6.82 32.90 18.33
CA PHE A 51 -6.47 33.28 16.97
C PHE A 51 -5.15 32.63 16.53
N GLU A 52 -4.08 32.77 17.33
CA GLU A 52 -2.78 32.20 17.00
C GLU A 52 -2.87 30.67 16.77
N LYS A 53 -3.53 29.96 17.69
CA LYS A 53 -3.71 28.51 17.56
C LYS A 53 -4.49 28.12 16.29
N LEU A 54 -5.54 28.87 15.97
CA LEU A 54 -6.37 28.59 14.80
C LEU A 54 -5.65 28.95 13.51
N PHE A 55 -4.96 30.09 13.46
CA PHE A 55 -4.17 30.56 12.34
C PHE A 55 -3.02 29.61 12.00
N GLN A 56 -2.29 29.12 13.01
CA GLN A 56 -1.24 28.12 12.82
C GLN A 56 -1.81 26.80 12.28
N ARG A 57 -3.00 26.38 12.74
CA ARG A 57 -3.68 25.21 12.20
C ARG A 57 -4.04 25.40 10.74
N ASP A 58 -4.62 26.53 10.37
CA ASP A 58 -5.06 26.82 9.01
C ASP A 58 -3.87 26.96 8.05
N ARG A 59 -2.76 27.58 8.50
CA ARG A 59 -1.48 27.59 7.74
C ARG A 59 -0.95 26.17 7.51
N ARG A 60 -1.03 25.30 8.51
CA ARG A 60 -0.61 23.89 8.37
C ARG A 60 -1.44 23.17 7.30
N VAL A 61 -2.75 23.37 7.29
CA VAL A 61 -3.63 22.81 6.24
C VAL A 61 -3.25 23.34 4.86
N LEU A 62 -3.05 24.64 4.70
CA LEU A 62 -2.62 25.21 3.41
C LEU A 62 -1.29 24.62 2.93
N ARG A 63 -0.30 24.47 3.81
CA ARG A 63 0.98 23.82 3.46
C ARG A 63 0.78 22.35 3.09
N ALA A 64 -0.05 21.62 3.83
CA ALA A 64 -0.33 20.20 3.57
C ALA A 64 -0.98 19.98 2.20
N VAL A 65 -1.78 20.93 1.71
CA VAL A 65 -2.39 20.86 0.37
C VAL A 65 -1.52 21.47 -0.74
N GLY A 66 -0.25 21.74 -0.45
CA GLY A 66 0.73 22.19 -1.46
C GLY A 66 0.82 23.69 -1.68
N VAL A 67 0.16 24.52 -0.85
CA VAL A 67 0.28 25.99 -0.96
C VAL A 67 1.62 26.46 -0.36
N PRO A 68 2.51 27.11 -1.14
CA PRO A 68 3.80 27.59 -0.68
C PRO A 68 3.64 28.88 0.13
N LEU A 69 3.63 28.76 1.45
CA LEU A 69 3.51 29.87 2.38
C LEU A 69 4.88 30.26 2.94
N GLU A 70 5.21 31.53 2.77
CA GLU A 70 6.43 32.14 3.27
C GLU A 70 6.16 33.11 4.41
N THR A 71 7.07 33.17 5.38
CA THR A 71 7.05 34.13 6.47
C THR A 71 8.19 35.11 6.24
N LEU A 72 7.88 36.39 6.13
CA LEU A 72 8.85 37.46 5.92
C LEU A 72 9.11 38.17 7.26
N GLU A 73 10.35 38.11 7.72
CA GLU A 73 10.80 38.91 8.83
C GLU A 73 11.05 40.36 8.38
N PRO A 74 10.87 41.34 9.26
CA PRO A 74 11.16 42.73 8.93
C PRO A 74 12.65 42.90 8.62
N ALA A 75 12.98 43.26 7.38
CA ALA A 75 14.33 43.63 7.01
C ALA A 75 14.65 45.06 7.46
N GLY A 76 15.57 45.18 8.42
CA GLY A 76 16.20 46.49 8.67
C GLY A 76 16.11 47.04 10.11
N PHE A 77 17.09 47.81 10.45
CA PHE A 77 17.48 48.40 11.72
C PHE A 77 16.54 49.47 12.31
N ASP A 78 15.31 49.63 11.84
CA ASP A 78 14.34 50.53 12.42
C ASP A 78 13.41 49.73 13.38
N GLU A 79 13.59 49.98 14.68
CA GLU A 79 12.78 49.43 15.79
C GLU A 79 11.32 49.94 15.80
N GLY A 80 10.78 50.32 14.68
CA GLY A 80 9.40 50.83 14.52
C GLY A 80 8.51 49.91 13.72
N GLU A 81 7.73 49.05 14.39
CA GLU A 81 6.43 48.55 13.96
C GLU A 81 6.31 47.65 12.67
N ALA A 82 7.36 47.18 12.04
CA ALA A 82 7.21 46.24 10.97
C ALA A 82 6.98 44.81 11.52
N GLY A 83 5.73 44.38 11.59
CA GLY A 83 5.36 43.02 12.02
C GLY A 83 5.72 41.94 10.99
N VAL A 84 5.86 40.71 11.47
CA VAL A 84 6.02 39.52 10.66
C VAL A 84 4.89 39.44 9.63
N ARG A 85 5.24 39.28 8.34
CA ARG A 85 4.30 39.20 7.23
C ARG A 85 4.23 37.76 6.66
N HIS A 86 3.06 37.38 6.18
CA HIS A 86 2.83 36.09 5.54
C HIS A 86 2.38 36.31 4.09
N ARG A 87 2.97 35.53 3.15
CA ARG A 87 2.60 35.57 1.72
C ARG A 87 2.55 34.18 1.10
N VAL A 88 1.90 34.08 -0.05
CA VAL A 88 1.98 32.92 -0.94
C VAL A 88 3.02 33.19 -2.04
N VAL A 89 3.89 32.22 -2.27
CA VAL A 89 4.85 32.27 -3.39
C VAL A 89 4.14 31.85 -4.66
N ARG A 90 3.62 32.81 -5.43
CA ARG A 90 2.75 32.56 -6.59
C ARG A 90 3.41 31.67 -7.66
N ASP A 91 4.68 31.91 -7.96
CA ASP A 91 5.44 31.17 -9.00
C ASP A 91 5.62 29.68 -8.66
N ALA A 92 5.49 29.33 -7.39
CA ALA A 92 5.59 27.95 -6.89
C ALA A 92 4.23 27.33 -6.56
N LEU A 93 3.11 28.05 -6.76
CA LEU A 93 1.78 27.58 -6.37
C LEU A 93 1.19 26.55 -7.33
N LEU A 94 1.33 26.79 -8.62
CA LEU A 94 0.69 25.96 -9.65
C LEU A 94 1.59 24.81 -10.07
N LEU A 95 0.95 23.71 -10.43
CA LEU A 95 1.63 22.55 -11.01
C LEU A 95 2.27 22.93 -12.34
N ARG A 96 3.59 22.73 -12.45
CA ARG A 96 4.30 22.93 -13.71
C ARG A 96 4.02 21.76 -14.66
N ASP A 97 3.99 22.04 -15.96
CA ASP A 97 3.93 20.97 -16.96
C ASP A 97 5.22 20.14 -16.86
N LEU A 98 5.06 18.85 -16.70
CA LEU A 98 6.19 17.89 -16.61
C LEU A 98 6.67 17.42 -17.97
N ASP A 99 6.03 17.90 -19.06
CA ASP A 99 6.39 17.57 -20.45
C ASP A 99 6.54 16.05 -20.69
N LEU A 100 5.56 15.30 -20.17
CA LEU A 100 5.55 13.85 -20.20
C LEU A 100 5.28 13.31 -21.61
N THR A 101 6.04 12.32 -22.04
CA THR A 101 5.82 11.60 -23.29
C THR A 101 4.53 10.76 -23.23
N VAL A 102 4.08 10.25 -24.39
CA VAL A 102 2.89 9.39 -24.48
C VAL A 102 3.07 8.11 -23.66
N ASP A 103 4.27 7.51 -23.70
CA ASP A 103 4.57 6.27 -22.99
C ASP A 103 4.66 6.49 -21.48
N GLU A 104 5.25 7.61 -21.04
CA GLU A 104 5.26 8.01 -19.63
C GLU A 104 3.84 8.25 -19.10
N ARG A 105 2.95 8.88 -19.91
CA ARG A 105 1.53 9.05 -19.56
C ARG A 105 0.82 7.70 -19.45
N ARG A 106 1.12 6.77 -20.38
CA ARG A 106 0.59 5.39 -20.33
C ARG A 106 1.02 4.67 -19.05
N ALA A 107 2.28 4.81 -18.64
CA ALA A 107 2.76 4.26 -17.37
C ALA A 107 2.02 4.82 -16.16
N LEU A 108 1.69 6.11 -16.15
CA LEU A 108 0.90 6.74 -15.08
C LEU A 108 -0.56 6.24 -15.03
N VAL A 109 -1.17 6.01 -16.19
CA VAL A 109 -2.52 5.42 -16.24
C VAL A 109 -2.51 3.98 -15.71
N ARG A 110 -1.47 3.20 -16.07
CA ARG A 110 -1.26 1.86 -15.51
C ARG A 110 -1.07 1.91 -13.98
N ALA A 111 -0.26 2.85 -13.47
CA ALA A 111 -0.07 3.06 -12.04
C ALA A 111 -1.38 3.36 -11.31
N ARG A 112 -2.18 4.30 -11.83
CA ARG A 112 -3.52 4.62 -11.29
C ARG A 112 -4.43 3.40 -11.24
N ARG A 113 -4.41 2.56 -12.28
CA ARG A 113 -5.25 1.36 -12.35
C ARG A 113 -4.82 0.31 -11.35
N LEU A 114 -3.52 0.02 -11.27
CA LEU A 114 -2.97 -0.99 -10.37
C LEU A 114 -3.20 -0.64 -8.90
N TRP A 115 -3.17 0.65 -8.57
CA TRP A 115 -3.38 1.15 -7.21
C TRP A 115 -4.83 1.47 -6.87
N GLY A 116 -5.79 1.10 -7.73
CA GLY A 116 -7.21 1.41 -7.58
C GLY A 116 -7.86 0.93 -6.28
N ASP A 117 -7.33 -0.11 -5.63
CA ASP A 117 -7.79 -0.64 -4.34
C ASP A 117 -6.79 -0.39 -3.19
N SER A 118 -5.73 0.41 -3.44
CA SER A 118 -4.72 0.78 -2.43
C SER A 118 -5.28 1.79 -1.42
N PRO A 119 -4.78 1.80 -0.16
CA PRO A 119 -5.02 2.90 0.77
C PRO A 119 -4.51 4.26 0.26
N LEU A 120 -3.45 4.27 -0.55
CA LEU A 120 -2.89 5.47 -1.18
C LEU A 120 -3.54 5.78 -2.54
N ARG A 121 -4.70 5.15 -2.84
CA ARG A 121 -5.45 5.37 -4.07
C ARG A 121 -5.79 6.84 -4.29
N ALA A 122 -6.23 7.52 -3.25
CA ALA A 122 -6.66 8.91 -3.34
C ALA A 122 -5.52 9.79 -3.87
N ASP A 123 -4.32 9.65 -3.30
CA ASP A 123 -3.12 10.38 -3.72
C ASP A 123 -2.77 10.10 -5.19
N VAL A 124 -2.70 8.80 -5.56
CA VAL A 124 -2.34 8.40 -6.93
C VAL A 124 -3.39 8.85 -7.94
N VAL A 125 -4.68 8.67 -7.63
CA VAL A 125 -5.79 9.07 -8.53
C VAL A 125 -5.80 10.58 -8.72
N ARG A 126 -5.64 11.35 -7.62
CA ARG A 126 -5.58 12.81 -7.65
C ARG A 126 -4.34 13.27 -8.42
N ALA A 127 -3.15 12.78 -8.08
CA ALA A 127 -1.90 13.16 -8.73
C ALA A 127 -1.94 12.92 -10.25
N VAL A 128 -2.37 11.73 -10.69
CA VAL A 128 -2.53 11.42 -12.12
C VAL A 128 -3.61 12.32 -12.75
N GLY A 129 -4.72 12.57 -12.06
CA GLY A 129 -5.80 13.44 -12.54
C GLY A 129 -5.38 14.89 -12.74
N LEU A 130 -4.43 15.39 -11.95
CA LEU A 130 -3.86 16.74 -12.10
C LEU A 130 -2.85 16.83 -13.23
N LEU A 131 -2.05 15.79 -13.47
CA LEU A 131 -1.01 15.75 -14.48
C LEU A 131 -1.54 15.65 -15.91
N PHE A 132 -2.75 15.11 -16.12
CA PHE A 132 -3.30 14.90 -17.47
C PHE A 132 -4.57 15.66 -17.74
N GLN A 133 -4.73 16.03 -19.01
CA GLN A 133 -6.04 16.25 -19.62
C GLN A 133 -6.69 14.90 -19.94
N PRO A 134 -8.06 14.82 -20.01
CA PRO A 134 -8.72 13.52 -20.02
C PRO A 134 -8.51 12.71 -21.29
N ALA A 135 -8.53 11.47 -21.05
CA ALA A 135 -9.01 10.24 -21.67
C ALA A 135 -9.21 10.13 -23.20
N THR A 136 -9.13 11.15 -23.99
CA THR A 136 -9.22 11.03 -25.46
C THR A 136 -7.95 10.48 -26.09
N ASP A 137 -6.79 10.59 -25.41
CA ASP A 137 -5.52 10.17 -25.98
C ASP A 137 -5.01 8.78 -25.48
N LEU A 138 -5.72 8.14 -24.54
CA LEU A 138 -5.23 6.94 -23.85
C LEU A 138 -6.15 5.70 -24.00
N THR A 139 -7.08 5.72 -24.94
CA THR A 139 -7.93 4.56 -25.29
C THR A 139 -7.27 3.61 -26.29
N GLY A 140 -5.93 3.68 -26.44
CA GLY A 140 -5.16 2.67 -27.14
C GLY A 140 -5.12 1.35 -26.36
N ASP A 141 -4.98 0.24 -27.08
CA ASP A 141 -4.95 -1.15 -26.60
C ASP A 141 -4.33 -1.28 -25.21
N ASP A 142 -5.20 -1.56 -24.23
CA ASP A 142 -4.77 -1.79 -22.87
C ASP A 142 -4.23 -3.22 -22.76
N GLU A 143 -2.93 -3.39 -23.04
CA GLU A 143 -2.22 -4.66 -22.93
C GLU A 143 -2.34 -5.31 -21.55
N LEU A 144 -2.70 -4.51 -20.53
CA LEU A 144 -3.03 -5.00 -19.20
C LEU A 144 -4.55 -5.21 -19.00
N ALA A 145 -5.34 -5.19 -20.08
CA ALA A 145 -6.74 -5.56 -19.98
C ALA A 145 -6.86 -7.00 -19.45
N GLY A 146 -7.45 -7.17 -18.28
CA GLY A 146 -7.50 -8.47 -17.60
C GLY A 146 -6.41 -8.70 -16.54
N TYR A 147 -5.44 -7.80 -16.36
CA TYR A 147 -4.51 -7.82 -15.23
C TYR A 147 -5.05 -6.94 -14.09
N HIS A 148 -5.17 -7.51 -12.91
CA HIS A 148 -5.67 -6.83 -11.71
C HIS A 148 -4.68 -7.04 -10.56
N THR A 149 -4.51 -6.03 -9.74
CA THR A 149 -3.70 -6.11 -8.52
C THR A 149 -4.59 -5.97 -7.30
N LEU A 150 -4.48 -6.92 -6.39
CA LEU A 150 -5.07 -6.79 -5.06
C LEU A 150 -4.00 -6.24 -4.13
N MET A 151 -4.14 -4.99 -3.76
CA MET A 151 -3.26 -4.40 -2.76
C MET A 151 -3.52 -5.04 -1.38
N PRO A 152 -2.48 -5.23 -0.56
CA PRO A 152 -2.65 -5.67 0.83
C PRO A 152 -3.70 -4.80 1.51
N ARG A 153 -4.50 -5.38 2.42
CA ARG A 153 -5.52 -4.63 3.14
C ARG A 153 -4.93 -3.34 3.69
N ALA A 154 -5.63 -2.25 3.45
CA ALA A 154 -5.26 -0.92 3.89
C ALA A 154 -4.98 -0.91 5.39
N ASP A 155 -3.72 -0.72 5.76
CA ASP A 155 -3.41 -0.30 7.11
C ASP A 155 -3.89 1.16 7.25
N PRO A 156 -4.81 1.46 8.18
CA PRO A 156 -5.38 2.82 8.29
C PRO A 156 -4.33 3.89 8.62
N ARG A 157 -3.13 3.48 9.01
CA ARG A 157 -2.02 4.38 9.36
C ARG A 157 -1.16 4.77 8.15
N LEU A 158 -1.35 4.14 6.98
CA LEU A 158 -0.48 4.37 5.82
C LEU A 158 -0.45 5.82 5.38
N GLU A 159 -1.59 6.50 5.34
CA GLU A 159 -1.67 7.91 4.97
C GLU A 159 -0.85 8.79 5.94
N ALA A 160 -1.09 8.63 7.25
CA ALA A 160 -0.35 9.37 8.28
C ALA A 160 1.16 9.04 8.27
N LEU A 161 1.53 7.79 7.94
CA LEU A 161 2.93 7.38 7.85
C LEU A 161 3.60 7.90 6.58
N THR A 162 2.89 7.96 5.44
CA THR A 162 3.38 8.57 4.19
C THR A 162 3.70 10.04 4.42
N GLN A 163 2.79 10.78 5.06
CA GLN A 163 3.03 12.16 5.46
C GLN A 163 4.23 12.29 6.40
N ALA A 164 4.31 11.42 7.42
CA ALA A 164 5.41 11.45 8.38
C ALA A 164 6.78 11.16 7.75
N VAL A 165 6.84 10.26 6.78
CA VAL A 165 8.05 9.96 6.02
C VAL A 165 8.41 11.10 5.06
N ALA A 166 7.43 11.74 4.44
CA ALA A 166 7.65 12.92 3.59
C ALA A 166 8.26 14.09 4.36
N ASP A 167 7.85 14.25 5.64
CA ASP A 167 8.33 15.33 6.53
C ASP A 167 9.52 14.89 7.42
N GLU A 168 10.03 13.67 7.26
CA GLU A 168 11.03 13.06 8.17
C GLU A 168 10.68 13.22 9.66
N ALA A 169 9.40 13.12 9.95
CA ALA A 169 8.88 13.38 11.30
C ALA A 169 9.35 12.34 12.31
N VAL A 170 9.50 12.78 13.56
CA VAL A 170 9.75 11.87 14.69
C VAL A 170 8.41 11.32 15.18
N LEU A 171 8.28 10.01 15.15
CA LEU A 171 7.09 9.29 15.57
C LEU A 171 7.33 8.52 16.86
N ARG A 172 6.33 8.49 17.73
CA ARG A 172 6.28 7.60 18.89
C ARG A 172 5.10 6.66 18.80
N PHE A 173 5.37 5.36 18.92
CA PHE A 173 4.34 4.33 18.83
C PHE A 173 4.65 3.12 19.72
N PRO A 174 3.63 2.42 20.24
CA PRO A 174 3.79 1.11 20.85
C PRO A 174 4.06 0.07 19.77
N TYR A 175 5.02 -0.81 20.02
CA TYR A 175 5.47 -1.84 19.09
C TYR A 175 5.67 -3.16 19.80
N ARG A 176 5.16 -4.24 19.19
CA ARG A 176 5.37 -5.59 19.68
C ARG A 176 6.32 -6.33 18.75
N ASP A 177 7.46 -6.77 19.32
CA ASP A 177 8.46 -7.46 18.53
C ASP A 177 8.01 -8.91 18.16
N ALA A 178 8.83 -9.57 17.34
CA ALA A 178 8.59 -10.95 16.93
C ALA A 178 8.46 -11.97 18.07
N ARG A 179 9.00 -11.63 19.23
CA ARG A 179 8.94 -12.47 20.45
C ARG A 179 7.75 -12.12 21.35
N GLY A 180 6.83 -11.26 20.86
CA GLY A 180 5.66 -10.83 21.62
C GLY A 180 5.94 -9.76 22.69
N ARG A 181 7.20 -9.25 22.81
CA ARG A 181 7.56 -8.24 23.80
C ARG A 181 7.03 -6.87 23.37
N ALA A 182 6.17 -6.28 24.19
CA ALA A 182 5.69 -4.92 24.00
C ALA A 182 6.76 -3.89 24.38
N THR A 183 6.98 -2.93 23.51
CA THR A 183 7.93 -1.81 23.70
C THR A 183 7.30 -0.54 23.15
N ARG A 184 7.77 0.61 23.61
CA ARG A 184 7.45 1.90 22.97
C ARG A 184 8.68 2.35 22.21
N ARG A 185 8.48 2.81 20.97
CA ARG A 185 9.56 3.22 20.08
C ARG A 185 9.40 4.68 19.71
N THR A 186 10.54 5.37 19.61
CA THR A 186 10.64 6.72 19.10
C THR A 186 11.55 6.68 17.88
N VAL A 187 11.00 6.99 16.70
CA VAL A 187 11.67 6.76 15.41
C VAL A 187 11.56 8.00 14.55
N ARG A 188 12.67 8.51 14.01
CA ARG A 188 12.66 9.45 12.89
C ARG A 188 12.38 8.66 11.62
N ALA A 189 11.27 8.97 10.96
CA ALA A 189 10.77 8.21 9.82
C ALA A 189 11.55 8.55 8.55
N TRP A 190 12.14 7.55 7.88
CA TRP A 190 12.90 7.74 6.65
C TRP A 190 12.23 7.15 5.43
N PHE A 191 11.83 5.86 5.54
CA PHE A 191 11.30 5.10 4.41
C PHE A 191 10.05 4.32 4.80
N LEU A 192 9.10 4.24 3.87
CA LEU A 192 7.93 3.39 3.94
C LEU A 192 7.97 2.43 2.76
N THR A 193 8.24 1.15 3.03
CA THR A 193 8.53 0.18 1.98
C THR A 193 7.55 -0.99 2.03
N LEU A 194 6.92 -1.31 0.90
CA LEU A 194 6.14 -2.53 0.70
C LEU A 194 7.04 -3.61 0.11
N VAL A 195 7.21 -4.72 0.84
CA VAL A 195 7.96 -5.88 0.38
C VAL A 195 7.13 -7.14 0.59
N ARG A 196 6.90 -7.92 -0.47
CA ARG A 196 6.12 -9.17 -0.42
C ARG A 196 4.74 -9.01 0.25
N GLY A 197 4.06 -7.90 -0.03
CA GLY A 197 2.75 -7.59 0.52
C GLY A 197 2.74 -7.12 1.98
N ARG A 198 3.89 -6.74 2.55
CA ARG A 198 4.03 -6.26 3.93
C ARG A 198 4.65 -4.88 3.95
N TRP A 199 4.03 -3.95 4.67
CA TRP A 199 4.56 -2.62 4.86
C TRP A 199 5.54 -2.54 6.03
N TYR A 200 6.64 -1.85 5.81
CA TYR A 200 7.69 -1.57 6.79
C TYR A 200 7.97 -0.08 6.85
N LEU A 201 8.03 0.46 8.07
CA LEU A 201 8.60 1.77 8.35
C LEU A 201 10.06 1.56 8.72
N THR A 202 10.99 2.16 7.96
CA THR A 202 12.42 2.17 8.28
C THR A 202 12.81 3.58 8.70
N GLY A 203 13.67 3.71 9.70
CA GLY A 203 14.12 4.97 10.21
C GLY A 203 15.11 4.83 11.37
N TRP A 204 15.52 5.96 11.92
CA TRP A 204 16.41 6.00 13.06
C TRP A 204 15.65 5.78 14.36
N ASP A 205 15.90 4.66 15.02
CA ASP A 205 15.36 4.34 16.35
C ASP A 205 16.16 5.11 17.42
N LEU A 206 15.60 6.20 17.96
CA LEU A 206 16.23 7.02 18.98
C LEU A 206 16.47 6.26 20.30
N ASP A 207 15.64 5.27 20.60
CA ASP A 207 15.78 4.44 21.80
C ASP A 207 16.93 3.44 21.69
N ARG A 208 17.44 3.19 20.47
CA ARG A 208 18.51 2.23 20.18
C ARG A 208 19.74 2.86 19.52
N GLY A 209 19.64 4.11 19.03
CA GLY A 209 20.73 4.78 18.33
C GLY A 209 21.17 4.07 17.05
N ALA A 210 20.20 3.51 16.28
CA ALA A 210 20.49 2.75 15.08
C ALA A 210 19.33 2.75 14.09
N GLU A 211 19.63 2.55 12.79
CA GLU A 211 18.63 2.27 11.77
C GLU A 211 17.87 0.97 12.10
N ARG A 212 16.56 1.02 12.02
CA ARG A 212 15.68 -0.13 12.22
C ARG A 212 14.46 -0.07 11.33
N SER A 213 13.98 -1.28 10.96
CA SER A 213 12.73 -1.45 10.21
C SER A 213 11.64 -2.03 11.12
N PHE A 214 10.45 -1.46 11.03
CA PHE A 214 9.29 -1.79 11.84
C PHE A 214 8.14 -2.23 10.93
N ARG A 215 7.71 -3.47 11.05
CA ARG A 215 6.55 -3.98 10.32
C ARG A 215 5.27 -3.30 10.84
N LEU A 216 4.48 -2.70 9.95
CA LEU A 216 3.30 -1.92 10.34
C LEU A 216 2.29 -2.73 11.16
N THR A 217 2.07 -3.99 10.78
CA THR A 217 1.12 -4.87 11.48
C THR A 217 1.50 -5.15 12.95
N ARG A 218 2.74 -4.85 13.35
CA ARG A 218 3.23 -4.96 14.73
C ARG A 218 3.18 -3.65 15.52
N MET A 219 2.78 -2.55 14.89
CA MET A 219 2.50 -1.31 15.58
C MET A 219 1.13 -1.43 16.26
N GLU A 220 1.07 -1.11 17.55
CA GLU A 220 -0.16 -1.11 18.33
C GLU A 220 -0.70 0.31 18.46
N GLY A 221 -1.89 0.58 17.91
CA GLY A 221 -2.51 1.91 17.91
C GLY A 221 -1.90 2.88 16.89
N GLU A 222 -2.29 4.14 17.01
CA GLU A 222 -1.87 5.22 16.10
C GLU A 222 -0.52 5.79 16.51
N PRO A 223 0.42 6.00 15.56
CA PRO A 223 1.68 6.67 15.82
C PRO A 223 1.43 8.14 16.14
N ARG A 224 2.12 8.65 17.15
CA ARG A 224 2.05 10.07 17.55
C ARG A 224 3.25 10.81 17.01
N ARG A 225 3.03 11.86 16.24
CA ARG A 225 4.07 12.79 15.81
C ARG A 225 4.54 13.62 17.01
N LEU A 226 5.86 13.76 17.17
CA LEU A 226 6.47 14.61 18.17
C LEU A 226 6.88 15.95 17.53
N GLU A 227 6.58 17.05 18.21
CA GLU A 227 6.81 18.42 17.68
C GLU A 227 8.26 18.92 17.89
N ARG A 228 9.08 18.23 18.69
CA ARG A 228 10.46 18.66 18.95
C ARG A 228 11.41 18.11 17.89
N ALA A 229 12.18 19.01 17.29
CA ALA A 229 13.40 18.67 16.58
C ALA A 229 14.32 17.85 17.51
N THR A 230 14.91 16.79 16.97
CA THR A 230 15.86 15.93 17.68
C THR A 230 17.17 15.96 16.90
N ASP A 231 18.29 15.78 17.60
CA ASP A 231 19.62 15.57 16.97
C ASP A 231 19.74 14.20 16.26
N ALA A 232 18.60 13.56 15.96
CA ALA A 232 18.58 12.29 15.25
C ALA A 232 19.01 12.51 13.80
N PRO A 233 19.81 11.60 13.21
CA PRO A 233 20.22 11.68 11.82
C PRO A 233 19.04 11.81 10.88
N GLY A 234 19.16 12.65 9.85
CA GLY A 234 18.25 12.71 8.72
C GLY A 234 18.29 11.44 7.88
N ARG A 235 17.45 11.41 6.85
CA ARG A 235 17.46 10.32 5.86
C ARG A 235 18.82 10.30 5.16
N PRO A 236 19.51 9.15 5.07
CA PRO A 236 20.74 9.03 4.30
C PRO A 236 20.51 9.33 2.81
N GLU A 237 21.36 10.14 2.21
CA GLU A 237 21.26 10.50 0.78
C GLU A 237 21.71 9.36 -0.14
N ASP A 238 22.66 8.55 0.31
CA ASP A 238 23.28 7.43 -0.40
C ASP A 238 22.67 6.07 -0.03
N HIS A 239 21.43 6.04 0.48
CA HIS A 239 20.79 4.81 0.93
C HIS A 239 20.50 3.85 -0.24
N ASP A 240 21.12 2.66 -0.19
CA ASP A 240 20.83 1.60 -1.16
C ASP A 240 19.46 0.96 -0.85
N HIS A 241 18.46 1.38 -1.63
CA HIS A 241 17.10 0.88 -1.49
C HIS A 241 16.97 -0.60 -1.88
N ALA A 242 17.78 -1.08 -2.83
CA ALA A 242 17.78 -2.49 -3.23
C ALA A 242 18.32 -3.37 -2.08
N ASP A 243 19.35 -2.90 -1.37
CA ASP A 243 19.86 -3.58 -0.17
C ASP A 243 18.80 -3.59 0.96
N LEU A 244 18.09 -2.48 1.19
CA LEU A 244 16.99 -2.45 2.14
C LEU A 244 15.91 -3.47 1.79
N VAL A 245 15.50 -3.53 0.53
CA VAL A 245 14.51 -4.51 0.04
C VAL A 245 15.01 -5.92 0.23
N ALA A 246 16.26 -6.22 -0.13
CA ALA A 246 16.88 -7.54 0.05
C ALA A 246 16.92 -7.95 1.53
N ARG A 247 17.28 -7.04 2.43
CA ARG A 247 17.26 -7.28 3.89
C ARG A 247 15.83 -7.53 4.40
N LEU A 248 14.85 -6.74 3.96
CA LEU A 248 13.44 -6.90 4.36
C LEU A 248 12.82 -8.17 3.78
N ALA A 249 13.24 -8.57 2.59
CA ALA A 249 12.86 -9.84 1.96
C ALA A 249 13.55 -11.06 2.61
N GLY A 250 14.57 -10.82 3.46
CA GLY A 250 15.37 -11.89 4.07
C GLY A 250 16.29 -12.61 3.08
N GLN A 251 16.70 -11.93 2.00
CA GLN A 251 17.59 -12.46 0.97
C GLN A 251 19.06 -12.12 1.22
N ALA A 252 19.31 -11.03 1.98
CA ALA A 252 20.67 -10.63 2.35
C ALA A 252 21.22 -11.60 3.40
N ASP A 253 22.40 -12.18 3.17
CA ASP A 253 23.15 -13.04 4.09
C ASP A 253 22.38 -14.25 4.65
N ALA A 254 21.40 -14.77 3.91
CA ALA A 254 20.69 -15.96 4.32
C ALA A 254 21.62 -17.19 4.18
N GLU A 255 21.87 -17.89 5.30
CA GLU A 255 22.51 -19.20 5.29
C GLU A 255 21.81 -20.11 4.30
N ARG A 256 22.56 -20.78 3.43
CA ARG A 256 21.99 -21.78 2.52
C ARG A 256 21.92 -23.12 3.24
N VAL A 257 20.77 -23.74 3.17
CA VAL A 257 20.49 -25.02 3.82
C VAL A 257 19.99 -26.05 2.82
N ARG A 258 20.27 -27.32 3.11
CA ARG A 258 19.94 -28.43 2.23
C ARG A 258 18.74 -29.19 2.77
N VAL A 259 17.77 -29.47 1.87
CA VAL A 259 16.48 -30.07 2.22
C VAL A 259 16.15 -31.16 1.22
N TRP A 260 15.80 -32.32 1.73
CA TRP A 260 15.24 -33.41 0.96
C TRP A 260 13.77 -33.10 0.68
N LEU A 261 13.37 -33.19 -0.59
CA LEU A 261 12.01 -32.97 -1.06
C LEU A 261 11.45 -34.25 -1.69
N ALA A 262 10.24 -34.62 -1.29
CA ALA A 262 9.51 -35.69 -1.92
C ALA A 262 9.21 -35.36 -3.40
N PRO A 263 9.07 -36.37 -4.26
CA PRO A 263 8.79 -36.17 -5.69
C PRO A 263 7.59 -35.23 -5.91
N GLY A 264 7.79 -34.18 -6.68
CA GLY A 264 6.75 -33.20 -7.00
C GLY A 264 6.35 -32.25 -5.86
N ARG A 265 6.94 -32.35 -4.68
CA ARG A 265 6.66 -31.53 -3.49
C ARG A 265 7.66 -30.39 -3.29
N GLY A 266 7.37 -29.51 -2.35
CA GLY A 266 8.30 -28.44 -1.92
C GLY A 266 8.49 -27.34 -2.95
N GLN A 267 7.44 -26.95 -3.68
CA GLN A 267 7.56 -25.97 -4.77
C GLN A 267 8.03 -24.60 -4.30
N GLY A 268 7.67 -24.18 -3.08
CA GLY A 268 8.19 -22.96 -2.48
C GLY A 268 9.72 -23.01 -2.26
N VAL A 269 10.23 -24.18 -1.92
CA VAL A 269 11.68 -24.43 -1.78
C VAL A 269 12.36 -24.46 -3.14
N ARG A 270 11.75 -25.16 -4.12
CA ARG A 270 12.27 -25.27 -5.51
C ARG A 270 12.34 -23.92 -6.22
N ALA A 271 11.41 -23.03 -5.94
CA ALA A 271 11.33 -21.71 -6.59
C ALA A 271 12.47 -20.77 -6.17
N VAL A 272 13.08 -21.01 -5.01
CA VAL A 272 14.15 -20.15 -4.46
C VAL A 272 15.47 -20.88 -4.26
N GLY A 273 15.49 -22.19 -4.51
CA GLY A 273 16.62 -23.08 -4.33
C GLY A 273 17.13 -23.64 -5.66
N GLU A 274 18.19 -24.39 -5.56
CA GLU A 274 18.84 -25.13 -6.66
C GLU A 274 18.95 -26.61 -6.33
N PRO A 275 18.88 -27.52 -7.31
CA PRO A 275 19.17 -28.92 -7.09
C PRO A 275 20.59 -29.12 -6.56
N ALA A 276 20.77 -30.01 -5.61
CA ALA A 276 22.06 -30.27 -5.00
C ALA A 276 22.44 -31.75 -5.07
N GLU A 277 23.73 -32.05 -5.30
CA GLU A 277 24.26 -33.39 -5.24
C GLU A 277 24.38 -33.83 -3.77
N PRO A 278 23.89 -35.04 -3.41
CA PRO A 278 24.01 -35.57 -2.05
C PRO A 278 25.48 -35.74 -1.59
N ARG A 279 25.76 -35.32 -0.38
CA ARG A 279 27.04 -35.55 0.31
C ARG A 279 26.83 -36.50 1.48
N VAL A 280 27.90 -37.06 2.01
CA VAL A 280 27.86 -37.98 3.17
C VAL A 280 27.17 -37.32 4.37
N GLU A 281 27.40 -36.03 4.58
CA GLU A 281 26.85 -35.22 5.67
C GLU A 281 25.33 -34.98 5.56
N ASP A 282 24.74 -35.15 4.37
CA ASP A 282 23.30 -34.95 4.17
C ASP A 282 22.46 -36.13 4.69
N GLY A 283 23.10 -37.25 4.96
CA GLY A 283 22.39 -38.49 5.32
C GLY A 283 21.72 -39.15 4.12
N ALA A 284 21.04 -40.26 4.39
CA ALA A 284 20.28 -40.96 3.35
C ALA A 284 18.99 -40.22 2.99
N ALA A 285 18.60 -40.32 1.71
CA ALA A 285 17.29 -39.81 1.27
C ALA A 285 16.18 -40.54 2.05
N PRO A 286 15.14 -39.80 2.49
CA PRO A 286 14.02 -40.39 3.25
C PRO A 286 13.22 -41.44 2.46
N GLY A 287 13.29 -41.43 1.14
CA GLY A 287 12.60 -42.40 0.29
C GLY A 287 13.17 -42.43 -1.13
N PRO A 288 12.74 -43.40 -1.95
CA PRO A 288 13.10 -43.44 -3.36
C PRO A 288 12.59 -42.18 -4.07
N ASP A 289 13.35 -41.71 -5.06
CA ASP A 289 13.03 -40.54 -5.88
C ASP A 289 12.95 -39.20 -5.12
N TRP A 290 13.42 -39.12 -3.87
CA TRP A 290 13.59 -37.86 -3.18
C TRP A 290 14.78 -37.10 -3.75
N GLU A 291 14.62 -35.80 -3.89
CA GLU A 291 15.63 -34.89 -4.45
C GLU A 291 16.17 -33.97 -3.37
N LEU A 292 17.48 -33.76 -3.38
CA LEU A 292 18.13 -32.81 -2.49
C LEU A 292 18.17 -31.42 -3.14
N TRP A 293 17.75 -30.41 -2.40
CA TRP A 293 17.74 -29.03 -2.83
C TRP A 293 18.47 -28.16 -1.81
N GLU A 294 19.19 -27.15 -2.33
CA GLU A 294 19.85 -26.14 -1.52
C GLU A 294 19.13 -24.81 -1.65
N ALA A 295 18.63 -24.26 -0.56
CA ALA A 295 17.79 -23.06 -0.56
C ALA A 295 18.19 -22.10 0.59
N PRO A 296 17.94 -20.78 0.46
CA PRO A 296 18.20 -19.84 1.54
C PRO A 296 17.29 -20.13 2.74
N ALA A 297 17.86 -20.12 3.96
CA ALA A 297 17.12 -20.36 5.20
C ALA A 297 16.01 -19.34 5.47
N GLY A 298 16.15 -18.12 4.92
CA GLY A 298 15.17 -17.03 5.06
C GLY A 298 15.08 -16.48 6.50
N PRO A 299 14.27 -15.45 6.71
CA PRO A 299 14.04 -14.88 8.03
C PRO A 299 13.30 -15.87 8.93
N ARG A 300 13.64 -15.88 10.23
CA ARG A 300 13.20 -16.87 11.22
C ARG A 300 11.67 -17.08 11.31
N GLU A 301 10.85 -16.10 10.94
CA GLU A 301 9.40 -16.14 11.14
C GLU A 301 8.60 -16.67 9.94
N ASP A 302 9.09 -16.43 8.72
CA ASP A 302 8.45 -16.83 7.46
C ASP A 302 9.41 -17.64 6.58
N GLY A 303 10.48 -18.15 7.21
CA GLY A 303 11.57 -18.79 6.51
C GLY A 303 11.30 -20.27 6.18
N LEU A 304 12.35 -20.93 5.74
CA LEU A 304 12.30 -22.30 5.26
C LEU A 304 11.74 -23.30 6.29
N ALA A 305 11.94 -23.05 7.61
CA ALA A 305 11.36 -23.90 8.65
C ALA A 305 9.84 -23.91 8.63
N ALA A 306 9.22 -22.75 8.42
CA ALA A 306 7.76 -22.63 8.28
C ALA A 306 7.25 -23.29 7.01
N GLU A 307 7.98 -23.14 5.89
CA GLU A 307 7.64 -23.82 4.64
C GLU A 307 7.69 -25.34 4.80
N ILE A 308 8.76 -25.86 5.40
CA ILE A 308 8.92 -27.31 5.67
C ILE A 308 7.82 -27.81 6.61
N GLY A 309 7.51 -27.09 7.68
CA GLY A 309 6.41 -27.41 8.59
C GLY A 309 5.07 -27.55 7.88
N GLY A 310 4.79 -26.64 6.94
CA GLY A 310 3.57 -26.68 6.10
C GLY A 310 3.54 -27.79 5.06
N LEU A 311 4.69 -28.42 4.75
CA LEU A 311 4.78 -29.54 3.81
C LEU A 311 4.52 -30.90 4.47
N LEU A 312 4.27 -30.95 5.78
CA LEU A 312 3.78 -32.10 6.54
C LEU A 312 4.53 -33.41 6.23
N GLY A 313 5.86 -33.38 6.40
CA GLY A 313 6.71 -34.55 6.16
C GLY A 313 7.15 -34.78 4.70
N CYS A 314 6.63 -34.03 3.73
CA CYS A 314 7.08 -34.09 2.34
C CYS A 314 8.36 -33.30 2.06
N ALA A 315 8.89 -32.61 3.06
CA ALA A 315 10.19 -31.95 3.05
C ALA A 315 10.90 -32.25 4.38
N VAL A 316 12.16 -32.62 4.30
CA VAL A 316 12.96 -32.99 5.47
C VAL A 316 14.33 -32.29 5.36
N PRO A 317 14.76 -31.50 6.36
CA PRO A 317 16.12 -30.96 6.37
C PRO A 317 17.15 -32.07 6.27
N SER A 318 18.27 -31.84 5.55
CA SER A 318 19.34 -32.78 5.50
C SER A 318 19.99 -32.93 6.89
N ALA A 319 20.64 -34.07 7.15
CA ALA A 319 21.29 -34.34 8.43
C ALA A 319 22.42 -33.33 8.78
N ALA A 320 22.91 -32.59 7.80
CA ALA A 320 23.84 -31.49 8.00
C ALA A 320 23.24 -30.28 8.73
N HIS A 321 21.91 -30.15 8.79
CA HIS A 321 21.23 -28.99 9.35
C HIS A 321 20.31 -29.33 10.54
N LEU A 322 20.92 -29.83 11.62
CA LEU A 322 20.21 -30.25 12.84
C LEU A 322 19.37 -29.11 13.48
N ASP A 323 19.90 -27.89 13.49
CA ASP A 323 19.19 -26.72 14.04
C ASP A 323 17.86 -26.42 13.28
N LEU A 324 17.85 -26.61 11.96
CA LEU A 324 16.63 -26.48 11.15
C LEU A 324 15.66 -27.61 11.48
N THR A 325 16.15 -28.85 11.59
CA THR A 325 15.35 -30.01 11.97
C THR A 325 14.72 -29.82 13.34
N ASP A 326 15.48 -29.34 14.33
CA ASP A 326 14.99 -29.06 15.68
C ASP A 326 13.91 -27.96 15.69
N ARG A 327 14.07 -26.93 14.89
CA ARG A 327 13.04 -25.87 14.75
C ARG A 327 11.75 -26.40 14.13
N VAL A 328 11.85 -27.16 13.05
CA VAL A 328 10.67 -27.78 12.40
C VAL A 328 9.98 -28.74 13.37
N ARG A 329 10.75 -29.59 14.04
CA ARG A 329 10.25 -30.56 15.04
C ARG A 329 9.52 -29.82 16.18
N ALA A 330 10.13 -28.80 16.77
CA ALA A 330 9.54 -28.03 17.85
C ALA A 330 8.23 -27.36 17.43
N GLY A 331 8.18 -26.82 16.21
CA GLY A 331 6.96 -26.21 15.65
C GLY A 331 5.83 -27.23 15.46
N LEU A 332 6.14 -28.36 14.82
CA LEU A 332 5.15 -29.42 14.62
C LEU A 332 4.69 -30.06 15.94
N ALA A 333 5.60 -30.24 16.91
CA ALA A 333 5.26 -30.75 18.23
C ALA A 333 4.33 -29.83 19.01
N ALA A 334 4.62 -28.51 19.00
CA ALA A 334 3.72 -27.51 19.60
C ALA A 334 2.34 -27.48 18.93
N ALA A 335 2.33 -27.63 17.61
CA ALA A 335 1.07 -27.72 16.86
C ALA A 335 0.28 -29.00 17.22
N ALA A 336 0.94 -30.14 17.28
CA ALA A 336 0.30 -31.41 17.67
C ALA A 336 -0.24 -31.35 19.12
N GLU A 337 0.55 -30.79 20.06
CA GLU A 337 0.12 -30.60 21.45
C GLU A 337 -1.13 -29.71 21.55
N ALA A 338 -1.18 -28.60 20.81
CA ALA A 338 -2.33 -27.70 20.77
C ALA A 338 -3.60 -28.41 20.26
N HIS A 339 -3.48 -29.48 19.47
CA HIS A 339 -4.59 -30.24 18.88
C HIS A 339 -4.85 -31.58 19.57
N ALA A 340 -4.08 -31.96 20.59
CA ALA A 340 -4.15 -33.28 21.24
C ALA A 340 -5.45 -33.56 22.02
N GLY A 341 -6.33 -32.57 22.18
CA GLY A 341 -7.59 -32.69 22.89
C GLY A 341 -8.69 -31.83 22.28
N PRO A 342 -9.88 -31.79 22.92
CA PRO A 342 -10.95 -30.90 22.49
C PRO A 342 -10.52 -29.43 22.59
N ALA A 343 -11.09 -28.59 21.74
CA ALA A 343 -10.88 -27.15 21.83
C ALA A 343 -11.47 -26.58 23.13
N ASP A 344 -10.92 -25.47 23.62
CA ASP A 344 -11.47 -24.78 24.80
C ASP A 344 -12.92 -24.33 24.51
N PRO A 345 -13.91 -24.81 25.29
CA PRO A 345 -15.29 -24.43 25.08
C PRO A 345 -15.55 -22.93 25.20
N ALA A 346 -14.78 -22.21 26.02
CA ALA A 346 -14.93 -20.76 26.18
C ALA A 346 -14.61 -20.00 24.89
N LEU A 347 -13.67 -20.50 24.08
CA LEU A 347 -13.33 -19.90 22.79
C LEU A 347 -14.39 -20.14 21.71
N LEU A 348 -15.14 -21.25 21.82
CA LEU A 348 -16.22 -21.59 20.89
C LEU A 348 -17.46 -20.70 21.08
N GLU A 349 -17.62 -20.12 22.28
CA GLU A 349 -18.75 -19.25 22.63
C GLU A 349 -18.49 -17.76 22.33
N VAL A 350 -17.28 -17.40 21.94
CA VAL A 350 -16.93 -15.99 21.64
C VAL A 350 -17.71 -15.49 20.43
N ALA A 351 -18.43 -14.39 20.60
CA ALA A 351 -19.17 -13.73 19.54
C ALA A 351 -18.21 -13.12 18.50
N LEU A 352 -18.29 -13.59 17.27
CA LEU A 352 -17.51 -13.05 16.15
C LEU A 352 -18.31 -11.96 15.42
N ALA A 353 -17.64 -10.88 15.03
CA ALA A 353 -18.20 -9.80 14.23
C ALA A 353 -17.57 -9.76 12.84
N ALA A 354 -18.33 -9.28 11.85
CA ALA A 354 -17.77 -9.03 10.53
C ALA A 354 -16.63 -7.98 10.63
N PRO A 355 -15.53 -8.13 9.87
CA PRO A 355 -14.44 -7.16 9.86
C PRO A 355 -14.94 -5.76 9.52
N VAL A 356 -14.73 -4.80 10.41
CA VAL A 356 -15.22 -3.43 10.24
C VAL A 356 -14.39 -2.75 9.16
N ARG A 357 -15.03 -2.34 8.06
CA ARG A 357 -14.48 -1.40 7.09
C ARG A 357 -14.66 0.01 7.64
N ARG A 358 -13.66 0.57 8.29
CA ARG A 358 -13.65 2.01 8.61
C ARG A 358 -13.51 2.78 7.29
N ARG A 359 -14.56 3.50 6.89
CA ARG A 359 -14.41 4.59 5.92
C ARG A 359 -13.67 5.70 6.66
N ALA A 360 -12.51 6.10 6.15
CA ALA A 360 -11.86 7.32 6.60
C ALA A 360 -12.86 8.50 6.46
N ARG A 361 -12.95 9.33 7.48
CA ARG A 361 -13.67 10.61 7.37
C ARG A 361 -12.72 11.57 6.66
N ASP A 362 -13.22 12.30 5.69
CA ASP A 362 -12.45 13.37 5.05
C ASP A 362 -11.88 14.30 6.11
N SER A 363 -10.60 14.56 6.04
CA SER A 363 -9.93 15.58 6.83
C SER A 363 -10.22 16.98 6.26
N SER A 364 -9.91 18.03 7.01
CA SER A 364 -9.98 19.40 6.47
C SER A 364 -8.99 19.58 5.31
N GLU A 365 -7.89 18.87 5.32
CA GLU A 365 -6.86 18.86 4.27
C GLU A 365 -7.41 18.26 2.98
N ASP A 366 -8.09 17.10 3.05
CA ASP A 366 -8.73 16.45 1.90
C ASP A 366 -9.78 17.35 1.25
N LEU A 367 -10.59 18.01 2.08
CA LEU A 367 -11.64 18.89 1.58
C LEU A 367 -11.04 20.12 0.90
N VAL A 368 -10.13 20.86 1.58
CA VAL A 368 -9.49 22.06 1.02
C VAL A 368 -8.69 21.74 -0.24
N GLY A 369 -7.91 20.66 -0.25
CA GLY A 369 -7.16 20.22 -1.42
C GLY A 369 -8.08 19.97 -2.61
N ARG A 370 -9.17 19.24 -2.40
CA ARG A 370 -10.15 18.93 -3.45
C ARG A 370 -10.88 20.17 -3.96
N LEU A 371 -11.24 21.12 -3.10
CA LEU A 371 -11.83 22.39 -3.50
C LEU A 371 -10.87 23.22 -4.38
N LEU A 372 -9.60 23.27 -4.03
CA LEU A 372 -8.56 23.95 -4.84
C LEU A 372 -8.39 23.28 -6.21
N ASP A 373 -8.46 21.96 -6.28
CA ASP A 373 -8.39 21.23 -7.55
C ASP A 373 -9.60 21.52 -8.44
N ILE A 374 -10.80 21.56 -7.85
CA ILE A 374 -12.02 21.93 -8.58
C ILE A 374 -11.86 23.34 -9.16
N VAL A 375 -11.39 24.29 -8.36
CA VAL A 375 -11.15 25.67 -8.83
C VAL A 375 -10.12 25.68 -9.96
N GLY A 376 -8.96 25.06 -9.78
CA GLY A 376 -7.89 25.03 -10.79
C GLY A 376 -8.26 24.33 -12.10
N LEU A 377 -9.13 23.30 -12.03
CA LEU A 377 -9.61 22.58 -13.22
C LEU A 377 -10.76 23.30 -13.92
N ALA A 378 -11.67 23.92 -13.17
CA ALA A 378 -12.88 24.54 -13.67
C ALA A 378 -12.71 26.04 -14.06
N ASN A 379 -11.61 26.67 -13.60
CA ASN A 379 -11.25 28.07 -13.95
C ASN A 379 -10.58 28.20 -15.33
N ARG A 380 -10.86 27.28 -16.25
CA ARG A 380 -10.34 27.31 -17.62
C ARG A 380 -11.38 27.85 -18.58
N ALA A 381 -10.94 28.44 -19.70
CA ALA A 381 -11.84 28.85 -20.76
C ALA A 381 -12.72 27.67 -21.22
N GLY A 382 -14.03 27.77 -21.05
CA GLY A 382 -14.99 26.72 -21.37
C GLY A 382 -15.29 25.72 -20.22
N GLY A 383 -14.78 25.93 -19.02
CA GLY A 383 -15.05 25.07 -17.86
C GLY A 383 -14.58 23.62 -18.04
N VAL A 384 -15.01 22.73 -17.16
CA VAL A 384 -14.69 21.29 -17.18
C VAL A 384 -15.97 20.46 -17.17
N ASP A 385 -16.02 19.37 -17.95
CA ASP A 385 -17.14 18.44 -17.94
C ASP A 385 -17.29 17.79 -16.55
N ARG A 386 -18.55 17.66 -16.08
CA ARG A 386 -18.86 17.15 -14.76
C ARG A 386 -18.37 15.70 -14.55
N ALA A 387 -18.56 14.84 -15.57
CA ALA A 387 -18.11 13.45 -15.49
C ALA A 387 -16.59 13.36 -15.52
N GLU A 388 -15.93 14.21 -16.32
CA GLU A 388 -14.49 14.36 -16.33
C GLU A 388 -13.94 14.79 -14.97
N LEU A 389 -14.51 15.83 -14.35
CA LEU A 389 -14.10 16.34 -13.05
C LEU A 389 -14.19 15.25 -11.97
N ARG A 390 -15.30 14.49 -11.93
CA ARG A 390 -15.43 13.35 -11.02
C ARG A 390 -14.40 12.27 -11.27
N ALA A 391 -14.16 11.92 -12.52
CA ALA A 391 -13.20 10.88 -12.88
C ALA A 391 -11.78 11.27 -12.49
N ARG A 392 -11.41 12.55 -12.64
CA ARG A 392 -10.09 13.05 -12.21
C ARG A 392 -9.91 13.02 -10.70
N LEU A 393 -10.93 13.46 -9.96
CA LEU A 393 -10.86 13.54 -8.51
C LEU A 393 -11.22 12.22 -7.81
N GLY A 394 -11.75 11.23 -8.55
CA GLY A 394 -12.14 9.93 -8.00
C GLY A 394 -13.32 9.99 -7.01
N ILE A 395 -14.25 10.96 -7.19
CA ILE A 395 -15.38 11.21 -6.29
C ILE A 395 -16.73 10.87 -6.92
N THR A 396 -17.79 10.76 -6.08
CA THR A 396 -19.17 10.55 -6.52
C THR A 396 -19.84 11.86 -6.90
N ASP A 397 -21.01 11.79 -7.56
CA ASP A 397 -21.82 12.98 -7.90
C ASP A 397 -22.27 13.73 -6.66
N GLU A 398 -22.76 13.00 -5.64
CA GLU A 398 -23.22 13.59 -4.39
C GLU A 398 -22.09 14.32 -3.65
N ARG A 399 -20.86 13.81 -3.79
CA ARG A 399 -19.69 14.45 -3.19
C ARG A 399 -19.31 15.72 -3.95
N LEU A 400 -19.32 15.67 -5.28
CA LEU A 400 -19.08 16.85 -6.10
C LEU A 400 -20.12 17.96 -5.83
N ASP A 401 -21.40 17.60 -5.70
CA ASP A 401 -22.46 18.58 -5.38
C ASP A 401 -22.18 19.27 -4.03
N ALA A 402 -21.80 18.50 -3.01
CA ALA A 402 -21.47 19.05 -1.71
C ALA A 402 -20.23 19.98 -1.76
N ASP A 403 -19.22 19.60 -2.52
CA ASP A 403 -17.99 20.39 -2.68
C ASP A 403 -18.27 21.70 -3.47
N LEU A 404 -19.07 21.65 -4.55
CA LEU A 404 -19.50 22.83 -5.30
C LEU A 404 -20.36 23.77 -4.45
N GLU A 405 -21.23 23.23 -3.60
CA GLU A 405 -22.00 24.03 -2.66
C GLU A 405 -21.10 24.75 -1.65
N THR A 406 -20.08 24.05 -1.11
CA THR A 406 -19.09 24.66 -0.21
C THR A 406 -18.33 25.80 -0.90
N LEU A 407 -17.92 25.60 -2.17
CA LEU A 407 -17.19 26.61 -2.94
C LEU A 407 -17.99 27.90 -3.14
N ARG A 408 -19.32 27.84 -3.27
CA ARG A 408 -20.20 29.04 -3.42
C ARG A 408 -20.12 29.97 -2.23
N TYR A 409 -19.73 29.48 -1.07
CA TYR A 409 -19.56 30.27 0.16
C TYR A 409 -18.12 30.67 0.42
N CYS A 410 -17.16 30.16 -0.37
CA CYS A 410 -15.75 30.50 -0.23
C CYS A 410 -15.45 31.86 -0.87
N GLY A 411 -14.53 32.64 -0.26
CA GLY A 411 -14.08 33.93 -0.73
C GLY A 411 -14.22 35.00 0.33
N MET A 412 -14.02 36.26 -0.06
CA MET A 412 -14.12 37.40 0.85
C MET A 412 -15.56 37.92 0.88
N PRO A 413 -16.05 38.43 2.04
CA PRO A 413 -17.42 39.00 2.11
C PRO A 413 -17.61 40.11 1.09
N GLU A 414 -18.71 40.05 0.35
CA GLU A 414 -19.03 41.00 -0.72
C GLU A 414 -19.11 42.46 -0.21
N ARG A 415 -19.44 42.64 1.06
CA ARG A 415 -19.54 43.96 1.72
C ARG A 415 -18.20 44.69 1.80
N ASP A 416 -17.11 43.96 2.03
CA ASP A 416 -15.79 44.55 2.24
C ASP A 416 -14.88 44.42 0.99
N PHE A 417 -15.20 43.46 0.11
CA PHE A 417 -14.44 43.15 -1.10
C PHE A 417 -15.39 42.70 -2.21
N PRO A 418 -16.08 43.65 -2.92
CA PRO A 418 -16.96 43.31 -4.03
C PRO A 418 -16.24 42.53 -5.13
N GLY A 419 -16.77 41.38 -5.50
CA GLY A 419 -16.23 40.57 -6.58
C GLY A 419 -15.16 39.56 -6.18
N PHE A 420 -14.93 39.32 -4.87
CA PHE A 420 -13.92 38.35 -4.35
C PHE A 420 -14.53 37.00 -3.91
N GLN A 421 -15.77 36.72 -4.27
CA GLN A 421 -16.36 35.38 -4.10
C GLN A 421 -16.22 34.58 -5.40
N PHE A 422 -16.07 33.26 -5.28
CA PHE A 422 -16.12 32.38 -6.45
C PHE A 422 -17.53 32.39 -7.05
N GLU A 423 -17.59 32.54 -8.36
CA GLU A 423 -18.82 32.35 -9.10
C GLU A 423 -18.81 30.93 -9.68
N VAL A 424 -19.61 30.05 -9.07
CA VAL A 424 -19.69 28.64 -9.45
C VAL A 424 -20.98 28.42 -10.23
N ALA A 425 -20.83 28.12 -11.51
CA ALA A 425 -21.96 27.86 -12.42
C ALA A 425 -21.83 26.45 -13.03
N GLU A 426 -22.95 25.80 -13.27
CA GLU A 426 -23.06 24.61 -14.08
C GLU A 426 -23.90 24.87 -15.30
N VAL A 427 -23.32 24.82 -16.50
CA VAL A 427 -23.97 25.10 -17.77
C VAL A 427 -23.74 23.94 -18.72
N ALA A 428 -24.82 23.34 -19.22
CA ALA A 428 -24.77 22.20 -20.15
C ALA A 428 -23.88 21.02 -19.68
N GLY A 429 -23.90 20.68 -18.38
CA GLY A 429 -23.10 19.59 -17.78
C GLY A 429 -21.65 19.95 -17.59
N ARG A 430 -21.25 21.20 -17.74
CA ARG A 430 -19.90 21.70 -17.49
C ARG A 430 -19.87 22.60 -16.27
N VAL A 431 -18.90 22.38 -15.42
CA VAL A 431 -18.64 23.18 -14.22
C VAL A 431 -17.70 24.32 -14.59
N HIS A 432 -18.08 25.53 -14.23
CA HIS A 432 -17.31 26.77 -14.39
C HIS A 432 -17.08 27.40 -13.02
N VAL A 433 -15.86 27.82 -12.77
CA VAL A 433 -15.51 28.65 -11.60
C VAL A 433 -14.87 29.91 -12.12
N GLU A 434 -15.51 31.05 -11.87
CA GLU A 434 -15.02 32.36 -12.30
C GLU A 434 -14.42 33.13 -11.11
N ARG A 435 -13.70 34.18 -11.41
CA ARG A 435 -13.04 35.08 -10.44
C ARG A 435 -11.93 34.42 -9.61
N ALA A 436 -11.30 33.39 -10.18
CA ALA A 436 -10.16 32.68 -9.59
C ALA A 436 -8.87 32.89 -10.40
N ALA A 437 -8.63 34.14 -10.89
CA ALA A 437 -7.56 34.42 -11.85
C ALA A 437 -6.16 33.93 -11.43
N ASP A 438 -5.87 33.99 -10.14
CA ASP A 438 -4.57 33.53 -9.58
C ASP A 438 -4.48 32.00 -9.44
N LEU A 439 -5.58 31.26 -9.67
CA LEU A 439 -5.66 29.80 -9.65
C LEU A 439 -6.07 29.27 -11.05
N ALA A 440 -5.36 29.69 -12.08
CA ALA A 440 -5.64 29.30 -13.46
C ALA A 440 -5.20 27.87 -13.83
N GLY A 441 -4.77 27.09 -12.86
CA GLY A 441 -4.38 25.69 -12.99
C GLY A 441 -4.43 24.96 -11.66
N PRO A 442 -4.26 23.64 -11.66
CA PRO A 442 -4.23 22.86 -10.41
C PRO A 442 -3.04 23.26 -9.55
N VAL A 443 -3.24 23.19 -8.24
CA VAL A 443 -2.16 23.39 -7.26
C VAL A 443 -1.12 22.28 -7.45
N ARG A 444 0.14 22.58 -7.18
CA ARG A 444 1.26 21.61 -7.26
C ARG A 444 0.99 20.35 -6.46
N LEU A 445 1.58 19.25 -6.90
CA LEU A 445 1.53 18.00 -6.13
C LEU A 445 2.18 18.21 -4.74
N THR A 446 1.58 17.64 -3.73
CA THR A 446 2.18 17.55 -2.41
C THR A 446 3.29 16.49 -2.39
N ARG A 447 4.23 16.59 -1.45
CA ARG A 447 5.28 15.56 -1.28
C ARG A 447 4.70 14.16 -1.04
N PRO A 448 3.67 13.93 -0.19
CA PRO A 448 3.04 12.61 -0.04
C PRO A 448 2.47 12.06 -1.34
N GLU A 449 1.77 12.89 -2.12
CA GLU A 449 1.22 12.47 -3.42
C GLU A 449 2.31 12.09 -4.42
N ALA A 450 3.38 12.87 -4.47
CA ALA A 450 4.53 12.56 -5.31
C ALA A 450 5.19 11.24 -4.89
N HIS A 451 5.37 11.01 -3.59
CA HIS A 451 5.90 9.73 -3.08
C HIS A 451 4.98 8.56 -3.39
N SER A 452 3.65 8.73 -3.22
CA SER A 452 2.66 7.70 -3.56
C SER A 452 2.68 7.37 -5.05
N LEU A 453 2.81 8.40 -5.90
CA LEU A 453 2.87 8.23 -7.36
C LEU A 453 4.18 7.58 -7.81
N VAL A 454 5.31 7.96 -7.22
CA VAL A 454 6.61 7.35 -7.45
C VAL A 454 6.59 5.86 -7.07
N ALA A 455 6.00 5.49 -5.92
CA ALA A 455 5.82 4.10 -5.51
C ALA A 455 4.90 3.33 -6.48
N ALA A 456 3.85 3.97 -6.97
CA ALA A 456 2.94 3.36 -7.94
C ALA A 456 3.63 3.10 -9.29
N LEU A 457 4.46 4.02 -9.76
CA LEU A 457 5.25 3.83 -10.97
C LEU A 457 6.32 2.75 -10.81
N GLN A 458 6.93 2.62 -9.61
CA GLN A 458 7.83 1.51 -9.31
C GLN A 458 7.12 0.17 -9.45
N THR A 459 5.90 0.07 -8.93
CA THR A 459 5.08 -1.15 -9.11
C THR A 459 4.84 -1.47 -10.58
N VAL A 460 4.62 -0.46 -11.43
CA VAL A 460 4.50 -0.64 -12.89
C VAL A 460 5.81 -1.17 -13.47
N ALA A 461 6.94 -0.55 -13.13
CA ALA A 461 8.26 -0.98 -13.62
C ALA A 461 8.62 -2.43 -13.21
N ASP A 462 8.12 -2.90 -12.06
CA ASP A 462 8.35 -4.25 -11.54
C ASP A 462 7.40 -5.31 -12.13
N LEU A 463 6.43 -4.93 -13.00
CA LEU A 463 5.50 -5.90 -13.60
C LEU A 463 6.25 -6.87 -14.53
N PRO A 464 6.08 -8.19 -14.35
CA PRO A 464 6.79 -9.18 -15.15
C PRO A 464 6.33 -9.22 -16.63
N VAL A 465 5.18 -8.64 -16.93
CA VAL A 465 4.56 -8.66 -18.26
C VAL A 465 5.07 -7.55 -19.18
N LEU A 466 5.62 -6.45 -18.64
CA LEU A 466 6.07 -5.31 -19.43
C LEU A 466 7.40 -5.58 -20.13
N ASP A 467 7.55 -5.02 -21.32
CA ASP A 467 8.83 -4.97 -22.00
C ASP A 467 9.77 -3.91 -21.40
N GLU A 468 11.01 -3.82 -21.91
CA GLU A 468 11.98 -2.89 -21.34
C GLU A 468 11.66 -1.43 -21.69
N ALA A 469 11.02 -1.17 -22.83
CA ALA A 469 10.63 0.18 -23.22
C ALA A 469 9.55 0.75 -22.26
N ASP A 470 8.55 -0.06 -21.93
CA ASP A 470 7.50 0.30 -20.98
C ASP A 470 8.04 0.48 -19.55
N ARG A 471 8.98 -0.40 -19.14
CA ARG A 471 9.65 -0.24 -17.84
C ARG A 471 10.46 1.04 -17.76
N GLU A 472 11.20 1.35 -18.84
CA GLU A 472 11.97 2.59 -18.90
C GLU A 472 11.08 3.83 -18.93
N ALA A 473 9.92 3.78 -19.61
CA ALA A 473 8.95 4.86 -19.57
C ALA A 473 8.43 5.10 -18.14
N ALA A 474 8.14 4.02 -17.37
CA ALA A 474 7.74 4.14 -15.97
C ALA A 474 8.85 4.75 -15.10
N ARG A 475 10.10 4.31 -15.27
CA ARG A 475 11.27 4.87 -14.57
C ARG A 475 11.53 6.33 -14.95
N SER A 476 11.37 6.67 -16.22
CA SER A 476 11.53 8.04 -16.71
C SER A 476 10.49 8.98 -16.13
N ALA A 477 9.21 8.58 -16.12
CA ALA A 477 8.14 9.32 -15.45
C ALA A 477 8.44 9.52 -13.96
N GLN A 478 8.94 8.48 -13.29
CA GLN A 478 9.35 8.52 -11.90
C GLN A 478 10.45 9.57 -11.64
N ARG A 479 11.51 9.59 -12.47
CA ARG A 479 12.59 10.59 -12.38
C ARG A 479 12.06 12.01 -12.55
N ARG A 480 11.20 12.26 -13.56
CA ARG A 480 10.61 13.59 -13.81
C ARG A 480 9.78 14.10 -12.65
N ILE A 481 8.92 13.24 -12.05
CA ILE A 481 8.11 13.60 -10.90
C ILE A 481 8.99 13.91 -9.69
N ARG A 482 10.03 13.11 -9.46
CA ARG A 482 10.99 13.35 -8.38
C ARG A 482 11.67 14.70 -8.55
N ALA A 483 12.28 14.95 -9.71
CA ALA A 483 12.97 16.20 -9.99
C ALA A 483 12.06 17.42 -9.84
N ALA A 484 10.80 17.31 -10.24
CA ALA A 484 9.87 18.43 -10.20
C ALA A 484 9.27 18.73 -8.81
N VAL A 485 9.16 17.73 -7.94
CA VAL A 485 8.41 17.86 -6.66
C VAL A 485 9.25 17.54 -5.44
N LEU A 486 10.11 16.53 -5.52
CA LEU A 486 10.83 16.02 -4.36
C LEU A 486 12.23 16.61 -4.23
N ASP A 487 12.92 16.79 -5.37
CA ASP A 487 14.31 17.30 -5.43
C ASP A 487 14.35 18.83 -5.58
N ALA A 488 13.29 19.46 -6.09
CA ALA A 488 13.14 20.91 -6.03
C ALA A 488 12.97 21.30 -4.57
N GLY A 489 14.06 21.78 -3.95
CA GLY A 489 14.11 22.14 -2.54
C GLY A 489 12.87 22.96 -2.15
N ALA A 490 12.15 22.49 -1.15
CA ALA A 490 11.06 23.27 -0.61
C ALA A 490 11.64 24.55 0.02
N PRO A 491 11.05 25.73 -0.21
CA PRO A 491 11.34 26.90 0.60
C PRO A 491 10.66 26.72 1.96
N ASP A 492 11.09 25.77 2.75
CA ASP A 492 10.56 25.46 4.10
C ASP A 492 11.64 25.53 5.17
N ALA A 493 12.64 26.35 4.95
CA ALA A 493 13.62 26.67 5.98
C ALA A 493 13.24 27.98 6.68
N ASP A 494 12.25 27.90 7.57
CA ASP A 494 12.05 28.98 8.56
C ASP A 494 13.11 28.94 9.67
N ASP A 495 14.14 28.04 9.62
CA ASP A 495 15.18 27.92 10.65
C ASP A 495 16.54 27.35 10.14
N ALA A 496 16.93 27.58 8.90
CA ALA A 496 18.28 27.17 8.48
C ALA A 496 19.16 28.38 8.18
N ASP A 497 20.29 28.49 8.89
CA ASP A 497 21.36 29.42 8.64
C ASP A 497 21.76 29.43 7.14
N ASP A 498 21.91 30.62 6.54
CA ASP A 498 22.33 30.87 5.16
C ASP A 498 23.65 30.16 4.75
N ALA A 499 24.42 29.66 5.70
CA ALA A 499 25.65 28.90 5.46
C ALA A 499 25.38 27.45 4.99
N ALA A 500 24.27 26.84 5.38
CA ALA A 500 23.93 25.47 4.98
C ALA A 500 23.39 25.39 3.53
N LEU A 501 22.85 26.48 2.99
CA LEU A 501 22.34 26.54 1.61
C LEU A 501 23.45 26.55 0.56
N GLN A 502 24.64 27.08 0.88
CA GLN A 502 25.80 27.12 -0.03
C GLN A 502 26.56 25.80 -0.09
N GLU A 503 26.48 24.94 0.94
CA GLU A 503 27.09 23.61 0.95
C GLU A 503 26.24 22.57 0.24
N ALA A 504 24.91 22.74 0.15
CA ALA A 504 23.99 21.81 -0.52
C ALA A 504 24.10 21.83 -2.07
N GLU A 505 24.61 22.92 -2.65
CA GLU A 505 24.79 23.01 -4.13
C GLU A 505 26.03 22.26 -4.65
N ALA A 506 26.90 21.76 -3.77
CA ALA A 506 28.18 21.16 -4.17
C ALA A 506 28.19 19.61 -4.24
N HIS A 507 27.12 18.93 -3.84
CA HIS A 507 27.07 17.44 -3.82
C HIS A 507 26.00 16.87 -4.76
N THR A 508 26.27 16.94 -6.07
CA THR A 508 25.52 16.19 -7.08
C THR A 508 26.26 14.92 -7.46
N ALA A 509 25.99 13.83 -6.74
CA ALA A 509 26.31 12.48 -7.25
C ALA A 509 25.56 11.38 -6.45
N GLY A 510 24.27 11.28 -6.63
CA GLY A 510 23.45 10.15 -6.15
C GLY A 510 21.99 10.52 -6.26
N GLU A 511 21.17 9.67 -6.93
CA GLU A 511 19.73 9.88 -6.88
C GLU A 511 19.25 9.79 -5.42
N PRO A 512 18.58 10.83 -4.86
CA PRO A 512 18.08 10.76 -3.50
C PRO A 512 17.12 9.58 -3.33
N PRO A 513 17.19 8.86 -2.20
CA PRO A 513 16.43 7.63 -2.01
C PRO A 513 14.93 7.86 -2.01
N VAL A 514 14.19 6.92 -2.58
CA VAL A 514 12.73 6.96 -2.65
C VAL A 514 12.14 6.76 -1.25
N ALA A 515 11.44 7.76 -0.73
CA ALA A 515 10.90 7.72 0.64
C ALA A 515 9.74 6.71 0.81
N VAL A 516 8.94 6.50 -0.25
CA VAL A 516 7.88 5.48 -0.29
C VAL A 516 8.11 4.60 -1.51
N ALA A 517 8.25 3.30 -1.30
CA ALA A 517 8.49 2.34 -2.38
C ALA A 517 7.62 1.09 -2.21
N ALA A 518 7.27 0.47 -3.35
CA ALA A 518 6.53 -0.77 -3.37
C ALA A 518 7.22 -1.75 -4.32
N HIS A 519 7.69 -2.86 -3.78
CA HIS A 519 8.36 -3.92 -4.53
C HIS A 519 7.54 -5.20 -4.52
N TRP A 520 7.30 -5.70 -5.73
CA TRP A 520 6.57 -6.93 -5.99
C TRP A 520 7.52 -7.96 -6.58
N ASP A 521 8.07 -8.82 -5.72
CA ASP A 521 8.86 -9.97 -6.15
C ASP A 521 7.88 -11.10 -6.52
N VAL A 522 7.41 -11.10 -7.76
CA VAL A 522 6.53 -12.14 -8.30
C VAL A 522 7.39 -13.14 -9.05
N ALA A 523 7.73 -14.24 -8.38
CA ALA A 523 8.54 -15.32 -8.95
C ALA A 523 7.72 -16.13 -9.97
N VAL A 524 7.54 -15.60 -11.17
CA VAL A 524 6.89 -16.29 -12.32
C VAL A 524 7.68 -16.04 -13.59
N ASP A 525 7.65 -17.02 -14.48
CA ASP A 525 8.25 -16.83 -15.81
C ASP A 525 7.48 -15.78 -16.61
N PRO A 526 8.14 -14.69 -17.07
CA PRO A 526 7.50 -13.64 -17.85
C PRO A 526 6.84 -14.12 -19.14
N ALA A 527 7.37 -15.18 -19.76
CA ALA A 527 6.77 -15.75 -20.99
C ALA A 527 5.41 -16.40 -20.68
N THR A 528 5.32 -17.11 -19.56
CA THR A 528 4.04 -17.66 -19.06
C THR A 528 3.01 -16.56 -18.83
N VAL A 529 3.39 -15.45 -18.19
CA VAL A 529 2.48 -14.33 -17.92
C VAL A 529 1.99 -13.68 -19.22
N ARG A 530 2.88 -13.43 -20.18
CA ARG A 530 2.52 -12.87 -21.49
C ARG A 530 1.55 -13.78 -22.26
N THR A 531 1.84 -15.09 -22.31
CA THR A 531 0.97 -16.07 -22.97
C THR A 531 -0.45 -16.05 -22.37
N LEU A 532 -0.55 -16.07 -21.05
CA LEU A 532 -1.84 -16.05 -20.36
C LEU A 532 -2.59 -14.73 -20.57
N LEU A 533 -1.88 -13.60 -20.55
CA LEU A 533 -2.49 -12.29 -20.74
C LEU A 533 -2.99 -12.10 -22.17
N ALA A 534 -2.22 -12.52 -23.18
CA ALA A 534 -2.65 -12.53 -24.57
C ALA A 534 -3.91 -13.39 -24.73
N ALA A 535 -3.93 -14.56 -24.12
CA ALA A 535 -5.09 -15.46 -24.18
C ALA A 535 -6.35 -14.84 -23.49
N VAL A 536 -6.19 -14.04 -22.44
CA VAL A 536 -7.29 -13.27 -21.84
C VAL A 536 -7.83 -12.22 -22.83
N ALA A 537 -6.94 -11.47 -23.48
CA ALA A 537 -7.31 -10.42 -24.44
C ALA A 537 -8.01 -11.00 -25.68
N GLU A 538 -7.47 -12.08 -26.23
CA GLU A 538 -7.97 -12.77 -27.44
C GLU A 538 -9.13 -13.74 -27.16
N ARG A 539 -9.42 -14.00 -25.87
CA ARG A 539 -10.36 -15.04 -25.45
C ARG A 539 -10.01 -16.42 -26.04
N ALA A 540 -8.72 -16.73 -26.05
CA ALA A 540 -8.21 -17.99 -26.51
C ALA A 540 -8.24 -19.06 -25.41
N VAL A 541 -8.63 -20.27 -25.74
CA VAL A 541 -8.56 -21.43 -24.83
C VAL A 541 -7.09 -21.82 -24.67
N VAL A 542 -6.67 -22.03 -23.42
CA VAL A 542 -5.29 -22.41 -23.10
C VAL A 542 -5.26 -23.82 -22.53
N HIS A 543 -4.42 -24.66 -23.14
CA HIS A 543 -3.99 -25.93 -22.55
C HIS A 543 -2.84 -25.63 -21.57
N LEU A 544 -2.92 -26.19 -20.37
CA LEU A 544 -1.89 -26.02 -19.35
C LEU A 544 -1.73 -27.26 -18.48
N THR A 545 -0.51 -27.53 -18.07
CA THR A 545 -0.21 -28.50 -17.03
C THR A 545 -0.21 -27.77 -15.68
N TYR A 546 -1.10 -28.20 -14.78
CA TYR A 546 -1.23 -27.59 -13.45
C TYR A 546 -0.82 -28.55 -12.34
N ARG A 547 0.04 -28.09 -11.45
CA ARG A 547 0.45 -28.84 -10.28
C ARG A 547 -0.48 -28.54 -9.11
N SER A 548 -1.34 -29.50 -8.79
CA SER A 548 -2.22 -29.43 -7.62
C SER A 548 -1.44 -29.74 -6.34
N VAL A 549 -1.51 -28.86 -5.35
CA VAL A 549 -0.88 -29.10 -4.03
C VAL A 549 -1.63 -30.16 -3.25
N HIS A 550 -2.96 -30.23 -3.41
CA HIS A 550 -3.79 -31.13 -2.63
C HIS A 550 -3.78 -32.56 -3.17
N ALA A 551 -3.73 -32.72 -4.49
CA ALA A 551 -3.72 -34.05 -5.11
C ALA A 551 -2.32 -34.60 -5.35
N ASP A 552 -1.27 -33.79 -5.13
CA ASP A 552 0.12 -34.12 -5.41
C ASP A 552 0.37 -34.65 -6.83
N ALA A 553 -0.43 -34.15 -7.77
CA ALA A 553 -0.44 -34.63 -9.14
C ALA A 553 -0.31 -33.47 -10.13
N LEU A 554 0.40 -33.73 -11.22
CA LEU A 554 0.32 -32.95 -12.44
C LEU A 554 -0.99 -33.27 -13.16
N THR A 555 -1.74 -32.25 -13.49
CA THR A 555 -3.02 -32.41 -14.22
C THR A 555 -3.04 -31.51 -15.43
N GLU A 556 -3.36 -32.08 -16.57
CA GLU A 556 -3.61 -31.34 -17.81
C GLU A 556 -5.02 -30.77 -17.81
N ARG A 557 -5.12 -29.51 -18.22
CA ARG A 557 -6.38 -28.77 -18.21
C ARG A 557 -6.49 -27.84 -19.39
N ASP A 558 -7.67 -27.84 -20.01
CA ASP A 558 -8.08 -26.80 -20.92
C ASP A 558 -8.90 -25.77 -20.15
N VAL A 559 -8.44 -24.51 -20.20
CA VAL A 559 -9.06 -23.43 -19.47
C VAL A 559 -9.39 -22.26 -20.39
N GLU A 560 -10.44 -21.54 -20.05
CA GLU A 560 -10.86 -20.29 -20.68
C GLU A 560 -10.42 -19.14 -19.76
N PRO A 561 -9.29 -18.49 -20.04
CA PRO A 561 -8.72 -17.45 -19.17
C PRO A 561 -9.61 -16.22 -19.14
N LEU A 562 -9.90 -15.72 -17.94
CA LEU A 562 -10.77 -14.55 -17.75
C LEU A 562 -10.02 -13.34 -17.20
N ALA A 563 -9.03 -13.56 -16.34
CA ALA A 563 -8.18 -12.52 -15.79
C ALA A 563 -6.94 -13.07 -15.09
N LEU A 564 -5.90 -12.26 -15.03
CA LEU A 564 -4.78 -12.43 -14.12
C LEU A 564 -4.96 -11.51 -12.91
N VAL A 565 -4.78 -12.07 -11.71
CA VAL A 565 -4.93 -11.33 -10.45
C VAL A 565 -3.69 -11.51 -9.60
N GLN A 566 -3.02 -10.41 -9.32
CA GLN A 566 -1.89 -10.38 -8.41
C GLN A 566 -2.38 -10.10 -6.98
N ASP A 567 -1.99 -10.95 -6.03
CA ASP A 567 -2.21 -10.76 -4.59
C ASP A 567 -0.88 -10.89 -3.85
N GLY A 568 -0.32 -9.75 -3.46
CA GLY A 568 1.03 -9.69 -2.92
C GLY A 568 2.07 -10.20 -3.92
N ALA A 569 2.94 -11.10 -3.47
CA ALA A 569 3.96 -11.73 -4.32
C ALA A 569 3.44 -12.91 -5.15
N ARG A 570 2.14 -13.13 -5.22
CA ARG A 570 1.53 -14.27 -5.92
C ARG A 570 0.65 -13.79 -7.06
N LEU A 571 0.78 -14.47 -8.22
CA LEU A 571 -0.05 -14.24 -9.38
C LEU A 571 -1.01 -15.42 -9.58
N TYR A 572 -2.26 -15.12 -9.86
CA TYR A 572 -3.34 -16.08 -10.05
C TYR A 572 -4.02 -15.88 -11.41
N LEU A 573 -4.29 -16.99 -12.09
CA LEU A 573 -5.14 -17.01 -13.26
C LEU A 573 -6.57 -17.37 -12.83
N GLN A 574 -7.50 -16.51 -13.11
CA GLN A 574 -8.94 -16.77 -13.01
C GLN A 574 -9.42 -17.31 -14.34
N ALA A 575 -10.00 -18.50 -14.36
CA ALA A 575 -10.43 -19.14 -15.57
C ALA A 575 -11.64 -20.06 -15.35
N TRP A 576 -12.40 -20.34 -16.42
CA TRP A 576 -13.31 -21.45 -16.46
C TRP A 576 -12.54 -22.71 -16.83
N CYS A 577 -12.56 -23.72 -16.00
CA CYS A 577 -11.91 -25.01 -16.26
C CYS A 577 -12.87 -25.93 -16.94
N ARG A 578 -12.60 -26.31 -18.19
CA ARG A 578 -13.46 -27.20 -18.98
C ARG A 578 -13.59 -28.60 -18.36
N ARG A 579 -12.50 -29.09 -17.73
CA ARG A 579 -12.51 -30.38 -17.03
C ARG A 579 -13.39 -30.39 -15.78
N ALA A 580 -13.44 -29.28 -15.07
CA ALA A 580 -14.21 -29.15 -13.82
C ALA A 580 -15.62 -28.61 -14.07
N GLU A 581 -15.88 -28.11 -15.28
CA GLU A 581 -17.12 -27.41 -15.68
C GLU A 581 -17.49 -26.31 -14.69
N ASP A 582 -16.44 -25.57 -14.18
CA ASP A 582 -16.59 -24.60 -13.12
C ASP A 582 -15.49 -23.52 -13.19
N HIS A 583 -15.76 -22.37 -12.57
CA HIS A 583 -14.77 -21.33 -12.37
C HIS A 583 -13.69 -21.79 -11.39
N ARG A 584 -12.43 -21.65 -11.79
CA ARG A 584 -11.27 -22.04 -10.98
C ARG A 584 -10.22 -20.95 -10.96
N VAL A 585 -9.42 -20.97 -9.90
CA VAL A 585 -8.28 -20.09 -9.72
C VAL A 585 -7.02 -20.93 -9.70
N PHE A 586 -6.06 -20.57 -10.54
CA PHE A 586 -4.80 -21.27 -10.68
C PHE A 586 -3.65 -20.35 -10.29
N ARG A 587 -2.77 -20.75 -9.39
CA ARG A 587 -1.53 -20.01 -9.14
C ARG A 587 -0.63 -20.13 -10.35
N VAL A 588 -0.16 -19.01 -10.87
CA VAL A 588 0.63 -18.97 -12.11
C VAL A 588 1.99 -19.66 -11.95
N ASP A 589 2.60 -19.56 -10.78
CA ASP A 589 3.85 -20.28 -10.46
C ASP A 589 3.73 -21.81 -10.41
N ARG A 590 2.51 -22.34 -10.56
CA ARG A 590 2.20 -23.77 -10.64
C ARG A 590 1.73 -24.21 -12.01
N ILE A 591 1.69 -23.29 -12.95
CA ILE A 591 1.36 -23.55 -14.35
C ILE A 591 2.66 -23.83 -15.09
N SER A 592 2.71 -24.89 -15.83
CA SER A 592 3.78 -25.18 -16.76
C SER A 592 3.22 -25.38 -18.18
N ALA A 593 4.05 -25.01 -19.17
CA ALA A 593 3.75 -25.17 -20.60
C ALA A 593 2.37 -24.62 -21.03
N PRO A 594 1.98 -23.38 -20.69
CA PRO A 594 0.72 -22.85 -21.20
C PRO A 594 0.81 -22.64 -22.71
N ALA A 595 -0.13 -23.20 -23.45
CA ALA A 595 -0.18 -23.07 -24.90
C ALA A 595 -1.62 -22.80 -25.37
N PRO A 596 -1.85 -21.80 -26.24
CA PRO A 596 -3.13 -21.61 -26.87
C PRO A 596 -3.51 -22.84 -27.71
N THR A 597 -4.75 -23.33 -27.59
CA THR A 597 -5.25 -24.47 -28.33
C THR A 597 -5.67 -24.15 -29.77
N GLY A 598 -5.75 -22.84 -30.10
CA GLY A 598 -6.34 -22.35 -31.36
C GLY A 598 -7.85 -22.15 -31.28
N GLU A 599 -8.51 -22.56 -30.20
CA GLU A 599 -9.93 -22.34 -29.97
C GLU A 599 -10.16 -21.01 -29.24
N THR A 600 -11.30 -20.37 -29.52
CA THR A 600 -11.76 -19.19 -28.77
C THR A 600 -13.04 -19.51 -28.02
N PHE A 601 -13.35 -18.74 -26.98
CA PHE A 601 -14.55 -18.92 -26.17
C PHE A 601 -15.43 -17.65 -26.16
N ALA A 602 -16.74 -17.85 -25.98
CA ALA A 602 -17.68 -16.73 -25.84
C ALA A 602 -17.46 -15.98 -24.54
N PRO A 603 -17.72 -14.65 -24.50
CA PRO A 603 -17.62 -13.87 -23.27
C PRO A 603 -18.40 -14.53 -22.13
N ARG A 604 -17.73 -14.83 -21.03
CA ARG A 604 -18.37 -15.33 -19.81
C ARG A 604 -18.50 -14.21 -18.78
N ALA A 605 -19.66 -14.16 -18.13
CA ALA A 605 -19.83 -13.27 -16.99
C ALA A 605 -18.86 -13.66 -15.88
N ARG A 606 -18.07 -12.68 -15.42
CA ARG A 606 -17.26 -12.88 -14.22
C ARG A 606 -18.20 -12.99 -13.02
N PRO A 607 -18.02 -13.96 -12.12
CA PRO A 607 -18.78 -14.00 -10.88
C PRO A 607 -18.67 -12.66 -10.14
N ALA A 608 -19.78 -12.11 -9.68
CA ALA A 608 -19.83 -10.79 -9.00
C ALA A 608 -18.94 -10.74 -7.74
N ARG A 609 -18.62 -11.91 -7.17
CA ARG A 609 -17.68 -12.11 -6.07
C ARG A 609 -16.59 -13.09 -6.51
N TRP A 610 -15.82 -12.70 -7.53
CA TRP A 610 -14.64 -13.46 -7.88
C TRP A 610 -13.61 -13.31 -6.76
N ARG A 611 -13.28 -14.40 -6.10
CA ARG A 611 -12.30 -14.42 -5.02
C ARG A 611 -11.02 -15.08 -5.55
N VAL A 612 -9.88 -14.55 -5.14
CA VAL A 612 -8.56 -15.05 -5.58
C VAL A 612 -8.30 -16.46 -5.04
N HIS A 613 -8.98 -16.82 -3.96
CA HIS A 613 -8.92 -18.16 -3.40
C HIS A 613 -10.18 -18.95 -3.78
N PRO A 614 -10.03 -20.18 -4.30
CA PRO A 614 -11.16 -21.04 -4.70
C PRO A 614 -12.12 -21.36 -3.56
N ASP A 615 -11.73 -21.10 -2.31
CA ASP A 615 -12.31 -21.63 -1.10
C ASP A 615 -13.48 -20.82 -0.53
N ASP A 616 -13.82 -19.72 -1.16
CA ASP A 616 -14.70 -18.74 -0.55
C ASP A 616 -16.21 -19.07 -0.64
N ALA A 617 -16.62 -20.12 -1.36
CA ALA A 617 -18.03 -20.47 -1.52
C ALA A 617 -18.38 -21.95 -1.28
N ALA A 618 -17.41 -22.85 -1.27
CA ALA A 618 -17.61 -24.30 -1.14
C ALA A 618 -16.81 -24.94 0.01
N GLY A 619 -16.03 -24.16 0.75
CA GLY A 619 -15.21 -24.66 1.85
C GLY A 619 -16.01 -24.88 3.15
N VAL A 620 -15.51 -25.74 4.00
CA VAL A 620 -16.03 -25.94 5.35
C VAL A 620 -15.69 -24.71 6.19
N PRO A 621 -16.65 -24.12 6.93
CA PRO A 621 -16.34 -23.03 7.85
C PRO A 621 -15.47 -23.54 9.00
N VAL A 622 -14.30 -22.94 9.17
CA VAL A 622 -13.32 -23.33 10.18
C VAL A 622 -13.10 -22.15 11.13
N LEU A 623 -13.22 -22.41 12.42
CA LEU A 623 -12.87 -21.47 13.46
C LEU A 623 -11.40 -21.67 13.82
N LEU A 624 -10.61 -20.62 13.64
CA LEU A 624 -9.18 -20.61 13.94
C LEU A 624 -8.86 -19.63 15.05
N ARG A 625 -8.00 -20.04 15.98
CA ARG A 625 -7.29 -19.16 16.90
C ARG A 625 -5.92 -18.85 16.34
N TRP A 626 -5.57 -17.59 16.33
CA TRP A 626 -4.27 -17.07 15.93
C TRP A 626 -3.60 -16.44 17.13
N ALA A 627 -2.50 -17.00 17.56
CA ALA A 627 -1.71 -16.40 18.62
C ALA A 627 -1.22 -14.99 18.20
N HIS A 628 -1.10 -14.11 19.17
CA HIS A 628 -0.78 -12.71 18.96
C HIS A 628 0.37 -12.44 17.97
N PRO A 629 1.52 -13.16 17.99
CA PRO A 629 2.63 -12.90 17.05
C PRO A 629 2.27 -13.11 15.57
N VAL A 630 1.29 -13.98 15.29
CA VAL A 630 0.89 -14.37 13.92
C VAL A 630 -0.52 -13.94 13.55
N ARG A 631 -1.25 -13.27 14.45
CA ARG A 631 -2.68 -12.92 14.24
C ARG A 631 -2.95 -12.14 12.96
N ASP A 632 -1.97 -11.36 12.49
CA ASP A 632 -2.14 -10.54 11.27
C ASP A 632 -2.05 -11.38 10.00
N ALA A 633 -1.48 -12.59 10.07
CA ALA A 633 -1.50 -13.55 8.97
C ALA A 633 -2.94 -14.01 8.65
N ALA A 634 -3.85 -13.96 9.64
CA ALA A 634 -5.27 -14.27 9.46
C ALA A 634 -5.93 -13.46 8.34
N ALA A 635 -5.49 -12.22 8.13
CA ALA A 635 -6.03 -11.35 7.10
C ALA A 635 -5.84 -11.93 5.67
N GLY A 636 -4.77 -12.69 5.45
CA GLY A 636 -4.50 -13.39 4.20
C GLY A 636 -5.50 -14.50 3.86
N TYR A 637 -6.21 -15.00 4.87
CA TYR A 637 -7.25 -16.03 4.74
C TYR A 637 -8.67 -15.46 4.67
N ARG A 638 -8.80 -14.11 4.60
CA ARG A 638 -10.05 -13.37 4.40
C ARG A 638 -11.20 -13.83 5.30
N PRO A 639 -11.08 -13.71 6.60
CA PRO A 639 -12.13 -14.13 7.52
C PRO A 639 -13.44 -13.40 7.23
N ASP A 640 -14.54 -14.10 7.28
CA ASP A 640 -15.88 -13.52 7.20
C ASP A 640 -16.34 -12.95 8.55
N ALA A 641 -15.77 -13.49 9.66
CA ALA A 641 -15.99 -13.00 11.01
C ALA A 641 -14.72 -13.13 11.86
N GLN A 642 -14.54 -12.22 12.81
CA GLN A 642 -13.38 -12.21 13.70
C GLN A 642 -13.69 -11.60 15.07
N ALA A 643 -12.86 -11.93 16.07
CA ALA A 643 -12.83 -11.28 17.38
C ALA A 643 -11.40 -11.22 17.91
N ASP A 644 -11.01 -10.11 18.51
CA ASP A 644 -9.75 -10.00 19.24
C ASP A 644 -9.99 -10.40 20.71
N LEU A 645 -9.10 -11.23 21.25
CA LEU A 645 -9.16 -11.72 22.63
C LEU A 645 -8.37 -10.79 23.58
N PRO A 646 -8.67 -10.82 24.89
CA PRO A 646 -7.99 -9.96 25.88
C PRO A 646 -6.46 -10.20 25.97
N ASP A 647 -6.01 -11.42 25.68
CA ASP A 647 -4.58 -11.80 25.64
C ASP A 647 -3.85 -11.33 24.36
N GLY A 648 -4.60 -10.74 23.44
CA GLY A 648 -4.12 -10.27 22.16
C GLY A 648 -4.19 -11.26 21.01
N ASP A 649 -4.64 -12.48 21.27
CA ASP A 649 -4.92 -13.47 20.24
C ASP A 649 -6.15 -13.06 19.41
N ARG A 650 -6.34 -13.68 18.26
CA ARG A 650 -7.48 -13.42 17.38
C ARG A 650 -8.19 -14.69 17.01
N LEU A 651 -9.51 -14.68 17.13
CA LEU A 651 -10.38 -15.69 16.55
C LEU A 651 -10.82 -15.23 15.16
N THR A 652 -10.83 -16.17 14.21
CA THR A 652 -11.38 -15.91 12.88
C THR A 652 -12.17 -17.11 12.38
N ARG A 653 -13.25 -16.81 11.66
CA ARG A 653 -13.94 -17.81 10.86
C ARG A 653 -13.49 -17.65 9.40
N VAL A 654 -12.91 -18.70 8.85
CA VAL A 654 -12.46 -18.81 7.47
C VAL A 654 -13.10 -20.03 6.82
N HIS A 655 -13.12 -20.09 5.49
CA HIS A 655 -13.57 -21.27 4.78
C HIS A 655 -12.36 -21.98 4.17
N LEU A 656 -12.18 -23.26 4.47
CA LEU A 656 -11.07 -24.07 3.94
C LEU A 656 -11.64 -25.24 3.11
N THR A 657 -10.93 -25.63 2.05
CA THR A 657 -11.39 -26.65 1.09
C THR A 657 -11.33 -28.05 1.67
N ASP A 658 -10.32 -28.35 2.48
CA ASP A 658 -10.09 -29.67 3.03
C ASP A 658 -9.14 -29.67 4.24
N ALA A 659 -9.03 -30.85 4.88
CA ALA A 659 -8.20 -31.05 6.06
C ALA A 659 -6.71 -30.86 5.81
N GLY A 660 -6.23 -31.17 4.59
CA GLY A 660 -4.82 -31.00 4.22
C GLY A 660 -4.40 -29.53 4.20
N VAL A 661 -5.29 -28.64 3.76
CA VAL A 661 -5.07 -27.18 3.82
C VAL A 661 -4.99 -26.70 5.25
N ALA A 662 -5.89 -27.17 6.13
CA ALA A 662 -5.87 -26.81 7.54
C ALA A 662 -4.59 -27.29 8.23
N ALA A 663 -4.19 -28.54 8.01
CA ALA A 663 -2.99 -29.11 8.57
C ALA A 663 -1.71 -28.39 8.09
N ALA A 664 -1.62 -28.08 6.79
CA ALA A 664 -0.50 -27.32 6.21
C ALA A 664 -0.43 -25.90 6.78
N LEU A 665 -1.59 -25.25 7.00
CA LEU A 665 -1.67 -23.94 7.65
C LEU A 665 -1.12 -24.01 9.08
N VAL A 666 -1.59 -24.97 9.86
CA VAL A 666 -1.17 -25.16 11.25
C VAL A 666 0.29 -25.52 11.34
N GLY A 667 0.78 -26.46 10.53
CA GLY A 667 2.18 -26.87 10.46
C GLY A 667 3.13 -25.72 10.10
N ARG A 668 2.72 -24.84 9.19
CA ARG A 668 3.47 -23.64 8.81
C ARG A 668 3.67 -22.66 9.97
N HIS A 669 2.70 -22.55 10.85
CA HIS A 669 2.72 -21.61 11.96
C HIS A 669 3.15 -22.22 13.30
N GLY A 670 3.47 -23.52 13.32
CA GLY A 670 4.15 -24.17 14.44
C GLY A 670 3.45 -24.02 15.79
N GLY A 671 2.14 -24.30 15.85
CA GLY A 671 1.35 -24.20 17.11
C GLY A 671 0.84 -22.78 17.43
N ALA A 672 1.28 -21.77 16.69
CA ALA A 672 0.73 -20.43 16.84
C ALA A 672 -0.64 -20.24 16.13
N VAL A 673 -1.11 -21.24 15.41
CA VAL A 673 -2.45 -21.32 14.83
C VAL A 673 -3.10 -22.63 15.29
N GLU A 674 -4.34 -22.54 15.72
CA GLU A 674 -5.10 -23.67 16.25
C GLU A 674 -6.47 -23.75 15.56
N VAL A 675 -6.84 -24.95 15.12
CA VAL A 675 -8.21 -25.26 14.64
C VAL A 675 -9.08 -25.54 15.86
N LEU A 676 -10.09 -24.70 16.08
CA LEU A 676 -11.04 -24.87 17.20
C LEU A 676 -12.26 -25.70 16.78
N ALA A 677 -12.77 -25.44 15.57
CA ALA A 677 -13.95 -26.14 15.03
C ALA A 677 -13.85 -26.21 13.49
N PRO A 678 -14.45 -27.24 12.87
CA PRO A 678 -15.17 -28.35 13.48
C PRO A 678 -14.24 -29.41 14.11
N ALA A 679 -14.76 -30.23 15.01
CA ALA A 679 -13.98 -31.17 15.82
C ALA A 679 -13.35 -32.33 15.02
N ASP A 680 -14.02 -32.79 13.98
CA ASP A 680 -13.51 -33.81 13.05
C ASP A 680 -12.30 -33.29 12.23
N LEU A 681 -12.35 -32.04 11.78
CA LEU A 681 -11.23 -31.40 11.12
C LEU A 681 -10.05 -31.22 12.08
N ARG A 682 -10.30 -30.81 13.33
CA ARG A 682 -9.29 -30.70 14.38
C ARG A 682 -8.56 -32.03 14.60
N ALA A 683 -9.31 -33.15 14.67
CA ALA A 683 -8.74 -34.47 14.81
C ALA A 683 -7.89 -34.87 13.59
N SER A 684 -8.39 -34.62 12.39
CA SER A 684 -7.62 -34.90 11.15
C SER A 684 -6.33 -34.07 11.06
N VAL A 685 -6.33 -32.85 11.58
CA VAL A 685 -5.12 -32.01 11.67
C VAL A 685 -4.13 -32.60 12.67
N ALA A 686 -4.60 -33.06 13.84
CA ALA A 686 -3.75 -33.69 14.83
C ALA A 686 -3.05 -34.96 14.27
N ASP A 687 -3.79 -35.81 13.56
CA ASP A 687 -3.24 -37.00 12.91
C ASP A 687 -2.16 -36.64 11.88
N ALA A 688 -2.44 -35.68 10.99
CA ALA A 688 -1.48 -35.24 9.97
C ALA A 688 -0.19 -34.63 10.57
N LEU A 689 -0.29 -33.92 11.69
CA LEU A 689 0.86 -33.39 12.41
C LEU A 689 1.68 -34.50 13.09
N GLY A 690 1.01 -35.54 13.64
CA GLY A 690 1.66 -36.73 14.18
C GLY A 690 2.47 -37.48 13.12
N ASP A 691 1.88 -37.70 11.96
CA ASP A 691 2.56 -38.34 10.82
C ASP A 691 3.75 -37.52 10.35
N ALA A 692 3.60 -36.18 10.26
CA ALA A 692 4.68 -35.27 9.88
C ALA A 692 5.85 -35.30 10.89
N LEU A 693 5.58 -35.40 12.18
CA LEU A 693 6.59 -35.55 13.23
C LEU A 693 7.35 -36.88 13.12
N ALA A 694 6.63 -37.97 12.84
CA ALA A 694 7.21 -39.29 12.67
C ALA A 694 8.12 -39.38 11.42
N ALA A 695 7.86 -38.57 10.40
CA ALA A 695 8.67 -38.53 9.19
C ALA A 695 10.03 -37.79 9.36
N LEU A 696 10.21 -36.99 10.44
CA LEU A 696 11.46 -36.31 10.70
C LEU A 696 12.52 -37.27 11.22
N PRO A 697 13.81 -37.13 10.81
CA PRO A 697 14.90 -38.01 11.29
C PRO A 697 14.96 -38.04 12.83
N ALA A 698 15.20 -39.20 13.40
CA ALA A 698 15.44 -39.30 14.82
C ALA A 698 16.73 -38.50 15.19
N ARG A 699 16.77 -37.98 16.42
CA ARG A 699 18.00 -37.28 16.92
C ARG A 699 19.17 -38.19 16.95
#